data_f697ed4316dc95669345e58f924e2852
#
_entry.id   f697ed4316dc95669345e58f924e2852
#
_cell.length_a   1.000
_cell.length_b   1.000
_cell.length_c   1.000
_cell.angle_alpha   90.00
_cell.angle_beta   90.00
_cell.angle_gamma   90.00
#
_symmetry.space_group_name_H-M   'P 1'
#
loop_
_entity.id
_entity.type
_entity.pdbx_description
1 polymer ?
#
loop_
_entity_poly.entity_id
_entity_poly.type
_entity_poly.pdbx_seq_one_letter_code
_entity_poly.pdbx_strand_id
1 'polypeptide(L)'
;MLTLRDVKGVGDATIKKLHDLDIHSVFEVFSFLPRKYIDLKEPIKVLDAEPNQLCLLEGRVESVSGVTRSKTKSFFVVFSDNLASNKVYFRAMFYNMPFLHDGFSIGQSYRLLTRLTNDIGSLTVVNPSLEKIEKISKLDGIYTLYPLANVMGQNAFKNIVYSALDSVKGLTYEGSLAKINKDLGLCFEAAHRPSSVNIAQRAIDSLASIDLAIVLSIYRKLRNNTQKTRKVFYNFNNFRILDFLSTLSFQPTDSQRKAFEEIYNDLNSNEYMSRIISGDVGSGKTAVAFFALWLAAKGGKQAALMAPTEILAEQHAKKFGAIAKKSGIRYALLTSSVCQSERKKILAGLKNGYYQCVIGTNSLVSDDVEYQNLALAVIDEQHRFGVNDRAKLEQKGACDVLSLTATPIPRSMALTFYEDIAISRIEKRQDAQTNVKTSLYSDLQAAVEFIANKLKEGKQAFIVCPSIVDAEGNDLLSIESFLRDFGNLFEDFPTCVIHGKLKNDEKAKAMEDFSCGKTKLLIATSVIEVGIDTKATEILILNADRFGLSSLHQLRGRVGRDGSEANCILHSSNKGENATMRLETLEKSNDGQYLAEVDFQMRGAGDFLGVKQSGRSLTPIFSLQINAKILANAKEYAQKHLSALSLSELLALTRTSKAKIDDFINDLNGVTLNS
;
A
#
# COMPACT_ATOMS: atom_id res chain seq x y z
N MET A 1 -19.33 -29.33 -10.41
CA MET A 1 -19.07 -28.03 -9.74
C MET A 1 -20.39 -27.31 -9.57
N LEU A 2 -20.71 -26.81 -8.36
CA LEU A 2 -21.92 -26.00 -8.14
C LEU A 2 -21.80 -24.67 -8.91
N THR A 3 -22.87 -24.31 -9.64
CA THR A 3 -23.00 -23.05 -10.35
C THR A 3 -23.90 -22.09 -9.58
N LEU A 4 -23.89 -20.80 -9.91
CA LEU A 4 -24.80 -19.83 -9.27
C LEU A 4 -26.28 -20.20 -9.45
N ARG A 5 -26.65 -20.92 -10.50
CA ARG A 5 -28.01 -21.40 -10.74
C ARG A 5 -28.47 -22.49 -9.77
N ASP A 6 -27.53 -23.20 -9.16
CA ASP A 6 -27.82 -24.25 -8.18
C ASP A 6 -28.17 -23.68 -6.80
N VAL A 7 -27.95 -22.36 -6.59
CA VAL A 7 -28.27 -21.67 -5.34
C VAL A 7 -29.72 -21.26 -5.33
N LYS A 8 -30.47 -21.69 -4.32
CA LYS A 8 -31.89 -21.36 -4.17
C LYS A 8 -32.11 -19.84 -4.14
N GLY A 9 -33.01 -19.34 -5.00
CA GLY A 9 -33.35 -17.94 -5.13
C GLY A 9 -32.49 -17.15 -6.12
N VAL A 10 -31.60 -17.82 -6.87
CA VAL A 10 -30.75 -17.19 -7.88
C VAL A 10 -31.25 -17.53 -9.27
N GLY A 11 -31.96 -16.60 -9.92
CA GLY A 11 -32.34 -16.65 -11.32
C GLY A 11 -31.49 -15.72 -12.19
N ASP A 12 -31.73 -15.69 -13.50
CA ASP A 12 -30.88 -14.97 -14.47
C ASP A 12 -30.75 -13.47 -14.16
N ALA A 13 -31.83 -12.81 -13.71
CA ALA A 13 -31.79 -11.41 -13.28
C ALA A 13 -30.91 -11.21 -12.02
N THR A 14 -30.88 -12.19 -11.13
CA THR A 14 -30.04 -12.14 -9.93
C THR A 14 -28.58 -12.41 -10.29
N ILE A 15 -28.30 -13.33 -11.20
CA ILE A 15 -26.95 -13.61 -11.73
C ILE A 15 -26.34 -12.34 -12.31
N LYS A 16 -27.10 -11.57 -13.10
CA LYS A 16 -26.62 -10.29 -13.66
C LYS A 16 -26.21 -9.32 -12.55
N LYS A 17 -27.02 -9.18 -11.50
CA LYS A 17 -26.70 -8.32 -10.35
C LYS A 17 -25.49 -8.82 -9.55
N LEU A 18 -25.29 -10.14 -9.44
CA LEU A 18 -24.12 -10.72 -8.82
C LEU A 18 -22.85 -10.44 -9.66
N HIS A 19 -22.94 -10.52 -10.99
CA HIS A 19 -21.85 -10.14 -11.88
C HIS A 19 -21.50 -8.65 -11.78
N ASP A 20 -22.49 -7.75 -11.60
CA ASP A 20 -22.25 -6.32 -11.34
C ASP A 20 -21.49 -6.09 -10.01
N LEU A 21 -21.51 -7.07 -9.09
CA LEU A 21 -20.71 -7.09 -7.85
C LEU A 21 -19.40 -7.87 -7.99
N ASP A 22 -19.00 -8.27 -9.21
CA ASP A 22 -17.83 -9.14 -9.50
C ASP A 22 -17.92 -10.53 -8.84
N ILE A 23 -19.15 -11.06 -8.66
CA ILE A 23 -19.41 -12.38 -8.08
C ILE A 23 -19.83 -13.32 -9.21
N HIS A 24 -18.97 -14.31 -9.55
CA HIS A 24 -19.14 -15.21 -10.66
C HIS A 24 -19.31 -16.68 -10.25
N SER A 25 -19.09 -17.01 -8.99
CA SER A 25 -19.14 -18.38 -8.47
C SER A 25 -19.89 -18.45 -7.11
N VAL A 26 -20.36 -19.66 -6.75
CA VAL A 26 -20.99 -19.90 -5.44
C VAL A 26 -20.04 -19.58 -4.30
N PHE A 27 -18.75 -19.84 -4.46
CA PHE A 27 -17.75 -19.55 -3.44
C PHE A 27 -17.51 -18.05 -3.28
N GLU A 28 -17.57 -17.26 -4.35
CA GLU A 28 -17.45 -15.81 -4.28
C GLU A 28 -18.66 -15.17 -3.58
N VAL A 29 -19.87 -15.80 -3.63
CA VAL A 29 -21.05 -15.32 -2.89
C VAL A 29 -20.78 -15.24 -1.39
N PHE A 30 -20.30 -16.31 -0.76
CA PHE A 30 -20.05 -16.28 0.68
C PHE A 30 -18.65 -15.75 1.05
N SER A 31 -17.77 -15.59 0.09
CA SER A 31 -16.52 -14.84 0.27
C SER A 31 -16.75 -13.32 0.28
N PHE A 32 -17.93 -12.87 -0.16
CA PHE A 32 -18.33 -11.46 -0.10
C PHE A 32 -18.77 -11.11 1.32
N LEU A 33 -17.80 -10.78 2.18
CA LEU A 33 -17.99 -10.63 3.63
C LEU A 33 -18.78 -9.35 3.99
N PRO A 34 -19.52 -9.36 5.12
CA PRO A 34 -20.15 -8.17 5.65
C PRO A 34 -19.13 -7.07 5.99
N ARG A 35 -19.46 -5.83 5.67
CA ARG A 35 -18.65 -4.66 6.01
C ARG A 35 -18.81 -4.23 7.48
N LYS A 36 -19.99 -4.45 8.08
CA LYS A 36 -20.32 -4.03 9.45
C LYS A 36 -21.31 -5.02 10.07
N TYR A 37 -21.17 -5.19 11.37
CA TYR A 37 -22.08 -5.95 12.22
C TYR A 37 -22.74 -5.00 13.23
N ILE A 38 -24.05 -5.12 13.41
CA ILE A 38 -24.83 -4.31 14.36
C ILE A 38 -25.57 -5.27 15.29
N ASP A 39 -25.39 -5.12 16.59
CA ASP A 39 -26.14 -5.89 17.56
C ASP A 39 -27.56 -5.27 17.69
N LEU A 40 -28.56 -6.04 17.27
CA LEU A 40 -29.95 -5.63 17.37
C LEU A 40 -30.61 -6.02 18.72
N LYS A 41 -29.83 -6.65 19.61
CA LYS A 41 -30.30 -6.93 20.98
C LYS A 41 -30.14 -5.73 21.91
N GLU A 42 -29.24 -4.81 21.56
CA GLU A 42 -28.88 -3.65 22.37
C GLU A 42 -29.25 -2.35 21.62
N PRO A 43 -30.50 -1.89 21.74
CA PRO A 43 -30.87 -0.58 21.21
C PRO A 43 -30.14 0.54 21.96
N ILE A 44 -29.82 1.62 21.25
CA ILE A 44 -29.15 2.77 21.82
C ILE A 44 -30.08 3.94 22.03
N LYS A 45 -29.75 4.85 22.95
CA LYS A 45 -30.48 6.12 23.13
C LYS A 45 -30.33 6.98 21.88
N VAL A 46 -31.37 7.70 21.54
CA VAL A 46 -31.38 8.59 20.36
C VAL A 46 -30.30 9.64 20.44
N LEU A 47 -29.97 10.16 21.64
CA LEU A 47 -28.93 11.15 21.85
C LEU A 47 -27.49 10.57 21.71
N ASP A 48 -27.34 9.26 21.88
CA ASP A 48 -26.06 8.57 21.75
C ASP A 48 -25.83 8.07 20.30
N ALA A 49 -26.81 8.27 19.40
CA ALA A 49 -26.72 7.86 18.02
C ALA A 49 -25.87 8.84 17.19
N GLU A 50 -24.83 8.33 16.55
CA GLU A 50 -24.01 9.13 15.63
C GLU A 50 -24.80 9.49 14.35
N PRO A 51 -24.73 10.75 13.88
CA PRO A 51 -25.42 11.18 12.66
C PRO A 51 -25.02 10.31 11.45
N ASN A 52 -26.02 9.95 10.64
CA ASN A 52 -25.87 9.10 9.44
C ASN A 52 -25.34 7.68 9.68
N GLN A 53 -25.10 7.25 10.90
CA GLN A 53 -24.73 5.87 11.21
C GLN A 53 -25.98 5.01 11.40
N LEU A 54 -25.96 3.77 10.87
CA LEU A 54 -27.06 2.81 11.06
C LEU A 54 -27.07 2.35 12.52
N CYS A 55 -28.20 2.53 13.20
CA CYS A 55 -28.43 2.17 14.61
C CYS A 55 -29.81 1.59 14.85
N LEU A 56 -29.98 0.90 15.97
CA LEU A 56 -31.25 0.43 16.47
C LEU A 56 -31.73 1.36 17.57
N LEU A 57 -32.92 1.94 17.38
CA LEU A 57 -33.62 2.78 18.35
C LEU A 57 -34.84 2.07 18.87
N GLU A 58 -35.27 2.39 20.10
CA GLU A 58 -36.58 2.02 20.64
C GLU A 58 -37.39 3.27 20.95
N GLY A 59 -38.60 3.33 20.41
CA GLY A 59 -39.44 4.48 20.60
C GLY A 59 -40.93 4.11 20.80
N ARG A 60 -41.58 4.88 21.66
CA ARG A 60 -43.02 4.81 21.89
C ARG A 60 -43.73 5.88 21.06
N VAL A 61 -44.79 5.50 20.36
CA VAL A 61 -45.57 6.40 19.53
C VAL A 61 -46.32 7.42 20.39
N GLU A 62 -46.04 8.69 20.14
CA GLU A 62 -46.71 9.82 20.81
C GLU A 62 -47.77 10.48 19.90
N SER A 63 -47.48 10.61 18.60
CA SER A 63 -48.42 11.14 17.63
C SER A 63 -48.14 10.61 16.21
N VAL A 64 -49.18 10.56 15.37
CA VAL A 64 -49.12 10.18 13.97
C VAL A 64 -49.76 11.31 13.16
N SER A 65 -49.04 11.83 12.15
CA SER A 65 -49.58 12.85 11.25
C SER A 65 -50.48 12.25 10.17
N GLY A 66 -51.41 13.02 9.60
CA GLY A 66 -52.13 12.61 8.40
C GLY A 66 -51.22 12.39 7.20
N VAL A 67 -51.66 11.55 6.26
CA VAL A 67 -50.96 11.30 4.99
C VAL A 67 -51.14 12.50 4.07
N THR A 68 -50.01 13.01 3.50
CA THR A 68 -50.04 14.15 2.56
C THR A 68 -50.75 13.79 1.26
N ARG A 69 -51.41 14.77 0.63
CA ARG A 69 -52.09 14.63 -0.69
C ARG A 69 -51.17 14.94 -1.88
N SER A 70 -49.87 15.11 -1.68
CA SER A 70 -48.90 15.42 -2.75
C SER A 70 -48.56 14.20 -3.63
N LYS A 71 -47.86 14.44 -4.77
CA LYS A 71 -47.33 13.35 -5.63
C LYS A 71 -46.55 12.31 -4.85
N THR A 72 -45.73 12.75 -3.87
CA THR A 72 -45.03 11.89 -2.93
C THR A 72 -45.85 11.80 -1.66
N LYS A 73 -46.57 10.70 -1.49
CA LYS A 73 -47.34 10.46 -0.26
C LYS A 73 -46.40 10.29 0.91
N SER A 74 -46.52 11.13 1.93
CA SER A 74 -45.67 11.06 3.13
C SER A 74 -46.51 11.29 4.40
N PHE A 75 -46.07 10.74 5.50
CA PHE A 75 -46.54 11.03 6.83
C PHE A 75 -45.35 10.92 7.79
N PHE A 76 -45.54 11.41 9.02
CA PHE A 76 -44.54 11.23 10.08
C PHE A 76 -45.17 10.72 11.35
N VAL A 77 -44.35 10.07 12.14
CA VAL A 77 -44.67 9.57 13.48
C VAL A 77 -43.68 10.18 14.46
N VAL A 78 -44.18 10.75 15.53
CA VAL A 78 -43.31 11.24 16.63
C VAL A 78 -43.22 10.11 17.65
N PHE A 79 -41.98 9.77 17.98
CA PHE A 79 -41.64 8.79 19.00
C PHE A 79 -41.02 9.47 20.22
N SER A 80 -41.26 8.98 21.41
CA SER A 80 -40.43 9.21 22.58
C SER A 80 -39.45 8.08 22.77
N ASP A 81 -38.19 8.41 23.11
CA ASP A 81 -37.13 7.44 23.35
C ASP A 81 -37.46 6.63 24.62
N ASN A 82 -37.56 5.31 24.48
CA ASN A 82 -37.84 4.41 25.59
C ASN A 82 -36.67 4.24 26.57
N LEU A 83 -35.46 4.53 26.14
CA LEU A 83 -34.23 4.33 26.92
C LEU A 83 -33.76 5.60 27.64
N ALA A 84 -34.27 6.76 27.25
CA ALA A 84 -33.88 8.03 27.84
C ALA A 84 -34.55 8.25 29.21
N SER A 85 -33.76 8.70 30.19
CA SER A 85 -34.29 9.04 31.52
C SER A 85 -35.19 10.28 31.48
N ASN A 86 -34.97 11.19 30.56
CA ASN A 86 -35.80 12.35 30.25
C ASN A 86 -36.55 12.11 28.94
N LYS A 87 -37.74 12.72 28.77
CA LYS A 87 -38.50 12.60 27.52
C LYS A 87 -37.74 13.26 26.36
N VAL A 88 -37.13 12.44 25.55
CA VAL A 88 -36.47 12.86 24.27
C VAL A 88 -37.40 12.40 23.14
N TYR A 89 -37.70 13.32 22.23
CA TYR A 89 -38.58 13.03 21.09
C TYR A 89 -37.76 13.00 19.80
N PHE A 90 -38.13 12.09 18.90
CA PHE A 90 -37.59 12.05 17.55
C PHE A 90 -38.69 11.77 16.53
N ARG A 91 -38.51 12.18 15.31
CA ARG A 91 -39.48 12.07 14.22
C ARG A 91 -39.07 11.02 13.22
N ALA A 92 -39.97 10.07 12.89
CA ALA A 92 -39.79 9.16 11.78
C ALA A 92 -40.64 9.62 10.59
N MET A 93 -40.00 9.93 9.46
CA MET A 93 -40.61 10.32 8.20
C MET A 93 -40.79 9.09 7.30
N PHE A 94 -41.99 8.90 6.77
CA PHE A 94 -42.32 7.81 5.86
C PHE A 94 -42.67 8.37 4.50
N TYR A 95 -41.90 8.07 3.48
CA TYR A 95 -42.12 8.47 2.09
C TYR A 95 -42.57 7.25 1.28
N ASN A 96 -43.64 7.38 0.50
CA ASN A 96 -44.18 6.34 -0.39
C ASN A 96 -44.60 5.04 0.35
N MET A 97 -44.92 5.14 1.65
CA MET A 97 -45.33 4.01 2.50
C MET A 97 -46.68 4.27 3.21
N PRO A 98 -47.72 4.77 2.53
CA PRO A 98 -49.01 5.11 3.17
C PRO A 98 -49.69 3.90 3.81
N PHE A 99 -49.38 2.68 3.37
CA PHE A 99 -49.91 1.43 3.92
C PHE A 99 -49.45 1.14 5.35
N LEU A 100 -48.40 1.81 5.85
CA LEU A 100 -47.93 1.67 7.23
C LEU A 100 -48.72 2.59 8.18
N HIS A 101 -49.36 3.63 7.68
CA HIS A 101 -50.02 4.67 8.48
C HIS A 101 -51.00 4.09 9.53
N ASP A 102 -51.89 3.21 9.10
CA ASP A 102 -52.96 2.64 9.97
C ASP A 102 -52.43 1.55 10.94
N GLY A 103 -51.15 1.18 10.78
CA GLY A 103 -50.44 0.21 11.66
C GLY A 103 -49.94 0.81 12.96
N PHE A 104 -49.88 2.16 13.06
CA PHE A 104 -49.40 2.84 14.27
C PHE A 104 -50.55 3.12 15.24
N SER A 105 -50.34 2.84 16.52
CA SER A 105 -51.23 3.19 17.61
C SER A 105 -50.48 3.99 18.67
N ILE A 106 -51.05 5.10 19.13
CA ILE A 106 -50.47 5.92 20.20
C ILE A 106 -50.23 5.05 21.43
N GLY A 107 -49.05 5.22 22.04
CA GLY A 107 -48.62 4.44 23.20
C GLY A 107 -47.95 3.10 22.89
N GLN A 108 -47.96 2.64 21.64
CA GLN A 108 -47.27 1.41 21.23
C GLN A 108 -45.81 1.64 21.00
N SER A 109 -44.94 0.69 21.41
CA SER A 109 -43.50 0.78 21.27
C SER A 109 -42.98 -0.05 20.09
N TYR A 110 -42.01 0.51 19.39
CA TYR A 110 -41.38 -0.09 18.21
C TYR A 110 -39.85 -0.07 18.33
N ARG A 111 -39.23 -1.07 17.73
CA ARG A 111 -37.81 -1.04 17.34
C ARG A 111 -37.66 -0.46 15.93
N LEU A 112 -36.70 0.43 15.76
CA LEU A 112 -36.46 1.14 14.51
C LEU A 112 -35.00 0.97 14.12
N LEU A 113 -34.72 0.21 13.07
CA LEU A 113 -33.39 0.16 12.47
C LEU A 113 -33.28 1.26 11.42
N THR A 114 -32.43 2.26 11.66
CA THR A 114 -32.42 3.50 10.90
C THR A 114 -31.10 4.25 10.98
N ARG A 115 -31.03 5.37 10.26
CA ARG A 115 -29.96 6.38 10.38
C ARG A 115 -30.60 7.66 10.90
N LEU A 116 -30.00 8.24 11.93
CA LEU A 116 -30.42 9.52 12.47
C LEU A 116 -29.85 10.66 11.61
N THR A 117 -30.70 11.56 11.16
CA THR A 117 -30.32 12.83 10.53
C THR A 117 -30.66 13.97 11.49
N ASN A 118 -29.77 14.93 11.62
CA ASN A 118 -29.99 16.10 12.47
C ASN A 118 -30.32 17.30 11.56
N ASP A 119 -31.61 17.44 11.20
CA ASP A 119 -32.08 18.56 10.39
C ASP A 119 -32.57 19.70 11.28
N ILE A 120 -31.83 20.82 11.27
CA ILE A 120 -32.22 22.09 11.91
C ILE A 120 -32.85 21.92 13.30
N GLY A 121 -32.13 21.22 14.20
CA GLY A 121 -32.55 21.07 15.59
C GLY A 121 -33.64 20.03 15.85
N SER A 122 -34.02 19.21 14.87
CA SER A 122 -34.94 18.07 15.06
C SER A 122 -34.26 16.75 14.73
N LEU A 123 -34.32 15.80 15.68
CA LEU A 123 -33.85 14.44 15.50
C LEU A 123 -34.82 13.69 14.57
N THR A 124 -34.37 13.43 13.33
CA THR A 124 -35.23 12.86 12.30
C THR A 124 -34.66 11.57 11.75
N VAL A 125 -35.52 10.57 11.50
CA VAL A 125 -35.16 9.33 10.81
C VAL A 125 -36.06 9.15 9.58
N VAL A 126 -35.56 8.56 8.51
CA VAL A 126 -36.28 8.41 7.24
C VAL A 126 -36.45 6.95 6.88
N ASN A 127 -37.70 6.57 6.58
CA ASN A 127 -38.07 5.22 6.17
C ASN A 127 -37.41 4.11 7.02
N PRO A 128 -37.52 4.15 8.36
CA PRO A 128 -36.92 3.13 9.22
C PRO A 128 -37.53 1.75 8.95
N SER A 129 -36.73 0.70 9.11
CA SER A 129 -37.25 -0.66 9.25
C SER A 129 -37.81 -0.80 10.66
N LEU A 130 -39.12 -1.17 10.79
CA LEU A 130 -39.78 -1.21 12.10
C LEU A 130 -40.27 -2.60 12.45
N GLU A 131 -40.33 -2.83 13.73
CA GLU A 131 -40.97 -4.00 14.33
C GLU A 131 -41.58 -3.63 15.70
N LYS A 132 -42.80 -4.14 16.00
CA LYS A 132 -43.38 -3.97 17.32
C LYS A 132 -42.59 -4.74 18.36
N ILE A 133 -42.30 -4.12 19.52
CA ILE A 133 -41.50 -4.77 20.57
C ILE A 133 -42.15 -6.09 21.04
N GLU A 134 -43.47 -6.16 21.02
CA GLU A 134 -44.22 -7.36 21.39
C GLU A 134 -44.07 -8.54 20.41
N LYS A 135 -43.60 -8.26 19.19
CA LYS A 135 -43.48 -9.24 18.08
C LYS A 135 -42.13 -9.14 17.38
N ILE A 136 -41.04 -9.12 18.16
CA ILE A 136 -39.68 -9.07 17.58
C ILE A 136 -39.40 -10.40 16.89
N SER A 137 -39.08 -10.35 15.60
CA SER A 137 -38.68 -11.52 14.79
C SER A 137 -37.53 -11.28 13.83
N LYS A 138 -37.44 -10.06 13.33
CA LYS A 138 -36.43 -9.67 12.30
C LYS A 138 -35.37 -8.70 12.82
N LEU A 139 -35.78 -7.83 13.75
CA LEU A 139 -34.86 -6.86 14.39
C LEU A 139 -34.38 -7.44 15.73
N ASP A 140 -33.84 -8.67 15.69
CA ASP A 140 -33.19 -9.36 16.82
C ASP A 140 -31.92 -10.07 16.32
N GLY A 141 -30.93 -10.22 17.22
CA GLY A 141 -29.66 -10.85 16.89
C GLY A 141 -28.68 -9.92 16.19
N ILE A 142 -27.81 -10.47 15.39
CA ILE A 142 -26.75 -9.69 14.71
C ILE A 142 -27.17 -9.35 13.28
N TYR A 143 -27.26 -8.08 12.97
CA TYR A 143 -27.52 -7.60 11.62
C TYR A 143 -26.20 -7.45 10.84
N THR A 144 -26.12 -8.13 9.70
CA THR A 144 -24.96 -8.08 8.80
C THR A 144 -25.22 -7.08 7.68
N LEU A 145 -24.31 -6.10 7.50
CA LEU A 145 -24.39 -5.10 6.46
C LEU A 145 -23.34 -5.38 5.37
N TYR A 146 -23.79 -5.66 4.14
CA TYR A 146 -22.93 -5.95 3.00
C TYR A 146 -22.65 -4.69 2.14
N PRO A 147 -21.49 -4.57 1.49
CA PRO A 147 -21.12 -3.43 0.63
C PRO A 147 -21.74 -3.54 -0.78
N LEU A 148 -23.06 -3.49 -0.91
CA LEU A 148 -23.80 -3.82 -2.13
C LEU A 148 -23.92 -2.66 -3.15
N ALA A 149 -23.39 -1.46 -2.88
CA ALA A 149 -23.41 -0.30 -3.78
C ALA A 149 -24.75 -0.04 -4.47
N ASN A 150 -25.89 -0.31 -3.81
CA ASN A 150 -27.28 -0.20 -4.31
C ASN A 150 -27.64 -1.17 -5.47
N VAL A 151 -26.83 -2.14 -5.80
CA VAL A 151 -27.10 -3.14 -6.85
C VAL A 151 -28.28 -4.04 -6.46
N MET A 152 -28.37 -4.41 -5.18
CA MET A 152 -29.48 -5.20 -4.64
C MET A 152 -29.73 -4.93 -3.16
N GLY A 153 -30.93 -5.34 -2.66
CA GLY A 153 -31.28 -5.15 -1.25
C GLY A 153 -30.52 -6.08 -0.30
N GLN A 154 -30.18 -5.59 0.90
CA GLN A 154 -29.46 -6.32 1.94
C GLN A 154 -30.06 -7.69 2.27
N ASN A 155 -31.38 -7.76 2.49
CA ASN A 155 -32.09 -9.00 2.83
C ASN A 155 -32.08 -10.00 1.66
N ALA A 156 -32.19 -9.52 0.42
CA ALA A 156 -32.14 -10.37 -0.76
C ALA A 156 -30.75 -11.02 -0.89
N PHE A 157 -29.69 -10.25 -0.75
CA PHE A 157 -28.33 -10.75 -0.77
C PHE A 157 -28.04 -11.71 0.38
N LYS A 158 -28.45 -11.35 1.60
CA LYS A 158 -28.33 -12.21 2.79
C LYS A 158 -28.94 -13.59 2.57
N ASN A 159 -30.14 -13.66 1.97
CA ASN A 159 -30.80 -14.93 1.68
C ASN A 159 -30.04 -15.76 0.64
N ILE A 160 -29.44 -15.11 -0.36
CA ILE A 160 -28.59 -15.78 -1.36
C ILE A 160 -27.34 -16.36 -0.68
N VAL A 161 -26.66 -15.58 0.17
CA VAL A 161 -25.49 -16.05 0.93
C VAL A 161 -25.84 -17.26 1.79
N TYR A 162 -26.98 -17.20 2.49
CA TYR A 162 -27.42 -18.31 3.32
C TYR A 162 -27.74 -19.57 2.51
N SER A 163 -28.39 -19.40 1.36
CA SER A 163 -28.67 -20.53 0.46
C SER A 163 -27.39 -21.11 -0.13
N ALA A 164 -26.42 -20.26 -0.45
CA ALA A 164 -25.11 -20.68 -0.95
C ALA A 164 -24.33 -21.48 0.11
N LEU A 165 -24.30 -21.00 1.36
CA LEU A 165 -23.68 -21.72 2.48
C LEU A 165 -24.33 -23.09 2.70
N ASP A 166 -25.67 -23.14 2.69
CA ASP A 166 -26.41 -24.39 2.89
C ASP A 166 -26.18 -25.39 1.72
N SER A 167 -25.98 -24.91 0.49
CA SER A 167 -25.69 -25.75 -0.67
C SER A 167 -24.32 -26.43 -0.61
N VAL A 168 -23.33 -25.83 0.09
CA VAL A 168 -21.99 -26.39 0.23
C VAL A 168 -21.80 -27.25 1.47
N LYS A 169 -22.71 -27.23 2.44
CA LYS A 169 -22.65 -28.04 3.67
C LYS A 169 -22.65 -29.54 3.40
N GLY A 170 -23.22 -29.98 2.29
CA GLY A 170 -23.29 -31.40 1.88
C GLY A 170 -22.06 -31.89 1.10
N LEU A 171 -21.10 -31.01 0.77
CA LEU A 171 -19.92 -31.42 0.04
C LEU A 171 -18.93 -32.10 0.98
N THR A 172 -18.66 -33.37 0.72
CA THR A 172 -17.61 -34.15 1.41
C THR A 172 -16.29 -33.91 0.72
N TYR A 173 -15.29 -33.53 1.49
CA TYR A 173 -13.90 -33.45 1.06
C TYR A 173 -13.13 -34.61 1.69
N GLU A 174 -12.25 -35.25 0.94
CA GLU A 174 -11.41 -36.35 1.44
C GLU A 174 -9.98 -35.88 1.64
N GLY A 175 -9.23 -36.61 2.47
CA GLY A 175 -7.80 -36.39 2.69
C GLY A 175 -7.45 -35.11 3.47
N SER A 176 -6.27 -34.57 3.16
CA SER A 176 -5.70 -33.39 3.83
C SER A 176 -6.54 -32.11 3.68
N LEU A 177 -7.31 -32.00 2.59
CA LEU A 177 -8.18 -30.84 2.33
C LEU A 177 -9.45 -30.84 3.18
N ALA A 178 -9.89 -32.00 3.70
CA ALA A 178 -11.15 -32.11 4.48
C ALA A 178 -11.17 -31.19 5.71
N LYS A 179 -10.05 -31.15 6.46
CA LYS A 179 -9.93 -30.31 7.65
C LYS A 179 -9.97 -28.83 7.30
N ILE A 180 -9.20 -28.41 6.29
CA ILE A 180 -9.10 -27.02 5.87
C ILE A 180 -10.46 -26.51 5.39
N ASN A 181 -11.17 -27.31 4.59
CA ASN A 181 -12.50 -26.96 4.11
C ASN A 181 -13.52 -26.89 5.24
N LYS A 182 -13.39 -27.75 6.26
CA LYS A 182 -14.24 -27.69 7.47
C LYS A 182 -13.97 -26.41 8.26
N ASP A 183 -12.70 -26.07 8.50
CA ASP A 183 -12.32 -24.86 9.23
C ASP A 183 -12.83 -23.62 8.53
N LEU A 184 -12.64 -23.53 7.20
CA LEU A 184 -13.17 -22.43 6.38
C LEU A 184 -14.70 -22.35 6.40
N GLY A 185 -15.39 -23.50 6.30
CA GLY A 185 -16.85 -23.56 6.36
C GLY A 185 -17.40 -23.03 7.68
N LEU A 186 -16.79 -23.41 8.81
CA LEU A 186 -17.15 -22.90 10.14
C LEU A 186 -16.93 -21.39 10.26
N CYS A 187 -15.81 -20.89 9.73
CA CYS A 187 -15.52 -19.47 9.75
C CYS A 187 -16.50 -18.67 8.86
N PHE A 188 -16.83 -19.15 7.66
CA PHE A 188 -17.84 -18.50 6.81
C PHE A 188 -19.23 -18.50 7.46
N GLU A 189 -19.65 -19.63 8.05
CA GLU A 189 -20.92 -19.68 8.79
C GLU A 189 -20.94 -18.66 9.91
N ALA A 190 -19.88 -18.58 10.73
CA ALA A 190 -19.79 -17.64 11.84
C ALA A 190 -19.67 -16.17 11.37
N ALA A 191 -19.11 -15.90 10.19
CA ALA A 191 -19.05 -14.56 9.63
C ALA A 191 -20.41 -14.07 9.10
N HIS A 192 -21.23 -14.96 8.54
CA HIS A 192 -22.51 -14.59 7.93
C HIS A 192 -23.72 -14.79 8.86
N ARG A 193 -23.65 -15.74 9.80
CA ARG A 193 -24.67 -16.06 10.80
C ARG A 193 -24.12 -15.99 12.23
N PRO A 194 -23.51 -14.88 12.64
CA PRO A 194 -22.87 -14.79 13.94
C PRO A 194 -23.90 -14.74 15.08
N SER A 195 -23.55 -15.35 16.21
CA SER A 195 -24.36 -15.24 17.45
C SER A 195 -23.94 -14.00 18.27
N SER A 196 -22.79 -13.39 18.01
CA SER A 196 -22.34 -12.12 18.58
C SER A 196 -21.35 -11.41 17.64
N VAL A 197 -21.18 -10.10 17.81
CA VAL A 197 -20.22 -9.29 17.05
C VAL A 197 -18.78 -9.81 17.25
N ASN A 198 -18.44 -10.23 18.48
CA ASN A 198 -17.11 -10.78 18.78
C ASN A 198 -16.84 -12.10 18.05
N ILE A 199 -17.85 -12.97 17.89
CA ILE A 199 -17.69 -14.22 17.11
C ILE A 199 -17.52 -13.89 15.63
N ALA A 200 -18.29 -12.94 15.11
CA ALA A 200 -18.13 -12.47 13.72
C ALA A 200 -16.70 -11.96 13.45
N GLN A 201 -16.19 -11.10 14.34
CA GLN A 201 -14.83 -10.55 14.18
C GLN A 201 -13.75 -11.64 14.24
N ARG A 202 -13.86 -12.57 15.19
CA ARG A 202 -12.93 -13.72 15.27
C ARG A 202 -13.00 -14.60 14.02
N ALA A 203 -14.19 -14.80 13.46
CA ALA A 203 -14.34 -15.56 12.23
C ALA A 203 -13.66 -14.87 11.04
N ILE A 204 -13.81 -13.54 10.91
CA ILE A 204 -13.13 -12.73 9.88
C ILE A 204 -11.60 -12.80 10.06
N ASP A 205 -11.08 -12.64 11.27
CA ASP A 205 -9.65 -12.72 11.56
C ASP A 205 -9.10 -14.12 11.22
N SER A 206 -9.88 -15.17 11.49
CA SER A 206 -9.50 -16.55 11.14
C SER A 206 -9.53 -16.79 9.64
N LEU A 207 -10.56 -16.31 8.92
CA LEU A 207 -10.63 -16.35 7.46
C LEU A 207 -9.43 -15.64 6.84
N ALA A 208 -9.11 -14.44 7.31
CA ALA A 208 -7.95 -13.68 6.85
C ALA A 208 -6.64 -14.42 7.12
N SER A 209 -6.52 -15.09 8.28
CA SER A 209 -5.33 -15.89 8.62
C SER A 209 -5.18 -17.12 7.72
N ILE A 210 -6.26 -17.87 7.47
CA ILE A 210 -6.22 -19.07 6.61
C ILE A 210 -5.94 -18.67 5.17
N ASP A 211 -6.58 -17.63 4.69
CA ASP A 211 -6.41 -17.12 3.33
C ASP A 211 -4.96 -16.67 3.08
N LEU A 212 -4.42 -15.88 4.00
CA LEU A 212 -3.02 -15.48 3.98
C LEU A 212 -2.07 -16.69 4.03
N ALA A 213 -2.38 -17.71 4.86
CA ALA A 213 -1.58 -18.93 4.94
C ALA A 213 -1.55 -19.68 3.60
N ILE A 214 -2.67 -19.75 2.88
CA ILE A 214 -2.75 -20.36 1.54
C ILE A 214 -1.87 -19.59 0.55
N VAL A 215 -2.01 -18.26 0.50
CA VAL A 215 -1.22 -17.40 -0.39
C VAL A 215 0.29 -17.54 -0.12
N LEU A 216 0.69 -17.49 1.17
CA LEU A 216 2.10 -17.68 1.56
C LEU A 216 2.63 -19.07 1.17
N SER A 217 1.80 -20.12 1.33
CA SER A 217 2.20 -21.47 0.97
C SER A 217 2.35 -21.66 -0.55
N ILE A 218 1.47 -21.06 -1.34
CA ILE A 218 1.60 -21.01 -2.81
C ILE A 218 2.89 -20.31 -3.19
N TYR A 219 3.14 -19.15 -2.62
CA TYR A 219 4.34 -18.36 -2.86
C TYR A 219 5.61 -19.16 -2.56
N ARG A 220 5.67 -19.83 -1.40
CA ARG A 220 6.80 -20.69 -0.99
C ARG A 220 7.00 -21.85 -1.96
N LYS A 221 5.93 -22.54 -2.40
CA LYS A 221 6.04 -23.66 -3.35
C LYS A 221 6.51 -23.22 -4.73
N LEU A 222 6.00 -22.11 -5.25
CA LEU A 222 6.45 -21.56 -6.54
C LEU A 222 7.93 -21.21 -6.50
N ARG A 223 8.38 -20.60 -5.42
CA ARG A 223 9.77 -20.21 -5.24
C ARG A 223 10.72 -21.40 -5.06
N ASN A 224 10.37 -22.41 -4.26
CA ASN A 224 11.20 -23.58 -4.06
C ASN A 224 11.42 -24.35 -5.38
N ASN A 225 10.46 -24.29 -6.32
CA ASN A 225 10.63 -24.85 -7.65
C ASN A 225 11.62 -24.05 -8.52
N THR A 226 11.95 -22.82 -8.14
CA THR A 226 12.87 -21.92 -8.86
C THR A 226 14.26 -21.81 -8.20
N GLN A 227 14.49 -22.41 -7.02
CA GLN A 227 15.81 -22.46 -6.41
C GLN A 227 16.76 -23.26 -7.30
N LYS A 228 17.54 -22.53 -8.09
CA LYS A 228 18.59 -23.10 -8.95
C LYS A 228 19.89 -23.14 -8.15
N THR A 229 20.54 -24.29 -8.15
CA THR A 229 21.92 -24.42 -7.66
C THR A 229 22.81 -23.48 -8.46
N ARG A 230 23.65 -22.71 -7.76
CA ARG A 230 24.55 -21.75 -8.37
C ARG A 230 25.44 -22.44 -9.42
N LYS A 231 25.40 -21.97 -10.65
CA LYS A 231 26.32 -22.37 -11.74
C LYS A 231 27.46 -21.38 -11.96
N VAL A 232 27.37 -20.19 -11.37
CA VAL A 232 28.33 -19.10 -11.56
C VAL A 232 29.03 -18.86 -10.23
N PHE A 233 30.33 -19.13 -10.19
CA PHE A 233 31.16 -18.92 -9.00
C PHE A 233 32.06 -17.72 -9.18
N TYR A 234 32.23 -16.96 -8.10
CA TYR A 234 33.21 -15.86 -8.01
C TYR A 234 34.53 -16.41 -7.49
N ASN A 235 35.65 -15.80 -7.91
CA ASN A 235 36.95 -16.15 -7.38
C ASN A 235 37.44 -15.08 -6.39
N PHE A 236 37.28 -15.34 -5.11
CA PHE A 236 37.66 -14.41 -4.03
C PHE A 236 39.01 -14.73 -3.36
N ASN A 237 39.83 -15.62 -3.91
CA ASN A 237 41.05 -16.12 -3.25
C ASN A 237 42.06 -15.02 -2.89
N ASN A 238 42.03 -13.87 -3.55
CA ASN A 238 43.02 -12.78 -3.40
C ASN A 238 42.42 -11.48 -2.85
N PHE A 239 41.12 -11.44 -2.40
CA PHE A 239 40.47 -10.20 -2.00
C PHE A 239 39.84 -10.31 -0.65
N ARG A 240 39.98 -9.25 0.18
CA ARG A 240 39.41 -9.12 1.51
C ARG A 240 38.51 -7.89 1.56
N ILE A 241 37.55 -7.89 2.46
CA ILE A 241 36.69 -6.73 2.73
C ILE A 241 37.52 -5.48 3.05
N LEU A 242 38.67 -5.65 3.73
CA LEU A 242 39.62 -4.59 4.05
C LEU A 242 40.15 -3.85 2.79
N ASP A 243 40.30 -4.55 1.69
CA ASP A 243 40.78 -3.94 0.43
C ASP A 243 39.76 -2.94 -0.12
N PHE A 244 38.47 -3.25 0.00
CA PHE A 244 37.40 -2.30 -0.34
C PHE A 244 37.37 -1.13 0.65
N LEU A 245 37.50 -1.37 1.95
CA LEU A 245 37.49 -0.32 2.95
C LEU A 245 38.58 0.73 2.71
N SER A 246 39.75 0.32 2.23
CA SER A 246 40.82 1.23 1.88
C SER A 246 40.50 2.20 0.73
N THR A 247 39.50 1.87 -0.10
CA THR A 247 39.07 2.72 -1.23
C THR A 247 38.10 3.82 -0.76
N LEU A 248 37.44 3.66 0.36
CA LEU A 248 36.46 4.61 0.90
C LEU A 248 37.15 5.86 1.47
N SER A 249 36.45 7.00 1.41
CA SER A 249 36.88 8.27 2.01
C SER A 249 36.30 8.47 3.43
N PHE A 250 35.57 7.50 3.94
CA PHE A 250 34.89 7.57 5.23
C PHE A 250 34.92 6.20 5.94
N GLN A 251 34.72 6.18 7.23
CA GLN A 251 34.58 4.95 8.01
C GLN A 251 33.12 4.43 7.92
N PRO A 252 32.91 3.18 7.47
CA PRO A 252 31.59 2.59 7.47
C PRO A 252 31.09 2.32 8.89
N THR A 253 29.75 2.40 9.07
CA THR A 253 29.07 2.03 10.32
C THR A 253 29.11 0.51 10.53
N ASP A 254 28.83 0.07 11.76
CA ASP A 254 28.80 -1.37 12.08
C ASP A 254 27.72 -2.10 11.27
N SER A 255 26.55 -1.47 11.05
CA SER A 255 25.49 -2.03 10.22
C SER A 255 25.92 -2.16 8.74
N GLN A 256 26.71 -1.22 8.22
CA GLN A 256 27.28 -1.33 6.88
C GLN A 256 28.35 -2.42 6.79
N ARG A 257 29.23 -2.54 7.80
CA ARG A 257 30.24 -3.62 7.88
C ARG A 257 29.58 -4.99 7.88
N LYS A 258 28.54 -5.16 8.72
CA LYS A 258 27.75 -6.38 8.76
C LYS A 258 27.12 -6.71 7.41
N ALA A 259 26.57 -5.71 6.71
CA ALA A 259 26.03 -5.92 5.37
C ALA A 259 27.09 -6.32 4.34
N PHE A 260 28.31 -5.81 4.43
CA PHE A 260 29.42 -6.26 3.58
C PHE A 260 29.77 -7.73 3.83
N GLU A 261 29.83 -8.17 5.09
CA GLU A 261 30.08 -9.55 5.44
C GLU A 261 28.97 -10.48 4.94
N GLU A 262 27.73 -10.06 5.13
CA GLU A 262 26.55 -10.82 4.67
C GLU A 262 26.55 -11.00 3.16
N ILE A 263 26.83 -9.94 2.38
CA ILE A 263 26.93 -10.00 0.90
C ILE A 263 28.11 -10.89 0.47
N TYR A 264 29.27 -10.76 1.16
CA TYR A 264 30.42 -11.61 0.88
C TYR A 264 30.09 -13.08 1.06
N ASN A 265 29.42 -13.43 2.16
CA ASN A 265 29.03 -14.81 2.47
C ASN A 265 27.99 -15.34 1.46
N ASP A 266 27.00 -14.52 1.08
CA ASP A 266 26.00 -14.89 0.07
C ASP A 266 26.68 -15.18 -1.29
N LEU A 267 27.54 -14.29 -1.76
CA LEU A 267 28.22 -14.47 -3.05
C LEU A 267 29.23 -15.63 -3.05
N ASN A 268 29.70 -16.03 -1.87
CA ASN A 268 30.57 -17.20 -1.69
C ASN A 268 29.83 -18.52 -1.41
N SER A 269 28.50 -18.45 -1.30
CA SER A 269 27.66 -19.63 -1.05
C SER A 269 27.36 -20.42 -2.32
N ASN A 270 26.80 -21.62 -2.19
CA ASN A 270 26.32 -22.44 -3.32
C ASN A 270 24.93 -22.02 -3.83
N GLU A 271 24.31 -21.05 -3.19
CA GLU A 271 22.98 -20.55 -3.54
C GLU A 271 23.07 -19.15 -4.17
N TYR A 272 22.11 -18.81 -5.01
CA TYR A 272 22.02 -17.45 -5.54
C TYR A 272 21.63 -16.45 -4.47
N MET A 273 22.31 -15.31 -4.45
CA MET A 273 21.97 -14.21 -3.54
C MET A 273 20.68 -13.53 -3.99
N SER A 274 19.71 -13.46 -3.08
CA SER A 274 18.58 -12.55 -3.16
C SER A 274 18.49 -11.77 -1.86
N ARG A 275 19.04 -10.54 -1.86
CA ARG A 275 19.17 -9.72 -0.65
C ARG A 275 18.60 -8.34 -0.84
N ILE A 276 17.90 -7.85 0.20
CA ILE A 276 17.39 -6.48 0.25
C ILE A 276 18.20 -5.69 1.29
N ILE A 277 18.73 -4.55 0.87
CA ILE A 277 19.31 -3.56 1.78
C ILE A 277 18.24 -2.52 2.10
N SER A 278 17.75 -2.57 3.31
CA SER A 278 16.74 -1.64 3.82
C SER A 278 17.39 -0.63 4.77
N GLY A 279 17.07 0.62 4.59
CA GLY A 279 17.57 1.69 5.46
C GLY A 279 16.99 3.03 5.04
N ASP A 280 16.94 3.95 5.96
CA ASP A 280 16.38 5.29 5.75
C ASP A 280 17.17 6.11 4.72
N VAL A 281 16.62 7.23 4.26
CA VAL A 281 17.31 8.18 3.40
C VAL A 281 18.59 8.68 4.10
N GLY A 282 19.72 8.62 3.41
CA GLY A 282 21.02 9.04 3.97
C GLY A 282 21.73 7.98 4.85
N SER A 283 21.20 6.76 5.03
CA SER A 283 21.87 5.71 5.80
C SER A 283 23.12 5.12 5.14
N GLY A 284 23.39 5.47 3.87
CA GLY A 284 24.57 5.01 3.15
C GLY A 284 24.42 3.67 2.43
N LYS A 285 23.20 3.27 2.05
CA LYS A 285 22.92 2.07 1.23
C LYS A 285 23.77 2.00 -0.04
N THR A 286 24.02 3.14 -0.66
CA THR A 286 24.83 3.25 -1.87
C THR A 286 26.25 2.70 -1.70
N ALA A 287 26.88 2.86 -0.50
CA ALA A 287 28.19 2.29 -0.23
C ALA A 287 28.14 0.75 -0.25
N VAL A 288 27.03 0.16 0.22
CA VAL A 288 26.82 -1.29 0.20
C VAL A 288 26.61 -1.79 -1.23
N ALA A 289 25.89 -1.03 -2.04
CA ALA A 289 25.77 -1.32 -3.48
C ALA A 289 27.13 -1.30 -4.19
N PHE A 290 27.95 -0.30 -3.91
CA PHE A 290 29.30 -0.19 -4.50
C PHE A 290 30.24 -1.31 -4.03
N PHE A 291 30.11 -1.76 -2.79
CA PHE A 291 30.81 -2.94 -2.32
C PHE A 291 30.46 -4.19 -3.14
N ALA A 292 29.17 -4.42 -3.38
CA ALA A 292 28.70 -5.57 -4.15
C ALA A 292 29.22 -5.52 -5.61
N LEU A 293 29.16 -4.35 -6.27
CA LEU A 293 29.74 -4.15 -7.61
C LEU A 293 31.24 -4.42 -7.62
N TRP A 294 31.97 -3.85 -6.64
CA TRP A 294 33.40 -4.03 -6.49
C TRP A 294 33.75 -5.51 -6.30
N LEU A 295 33.02 -6.21 -5.42
CA LEU A 295 33.26 -7.60 -5.10
C LEU A 295 33.03 -8.51 -6.31
N ALA A 296 31.95 -8.30 -7.06
CA ALA A 296 31.64 -9.06 -8.27
C ALA A 296 32.73 -8.84 -9.36
N ALA A 297 33.13 -7.59 -9.58
CA ALA A 297 34.17 -7.25 -10.54
C ALA A 297 35.54 -7.87 -10.17
N LYS A 298 35.91 -7.84 -8.88
CA LYS A 298 37.12 -8.48 -8.38
C LYS A 298 37.05 -10.00 -8.43
N GLY A 299 35.85 -10.56 -8.27
CA GLY A 299 35.59 -11.99 -8.45
C GLY A 299 35.55 -12.47 -9.90
N GLY A 300 35.92 -11.61 -10.86
CA GLY A 300 36.03 -11.94 -12.28
C GLY A 300 34.68 -12.00 -13.03
N LYS A 301 33.64 -11.35 -12.52
CA LYS A 301 32.29 -11.31 -13.11
C LYS A 301 31.88 -9.88 -13.45
N GLN A 302 30.88 -9.78 -14.33
CA GLN A 302 30.26 -8.49 -14.60
C GLN A 302 29.11 -8.23 -13.63
N ALA A 303 28.93 -6.95 -13.26
CA ALA A 303 27.87 -6.47 -12.42
C ALA A 303 27.18 -5.25 -13.04
N ALA A 304 25.84 -5.19 -12.90
CA ALA A 304 25.02 -4.08 -13.36
C ALA A 304 24.35 -3.38 -12.17
N LEU A 305 24.37 -2.04 -12.14
CA LEU A 305 23.58 -1.24 -11.21
C LEU A 305 22.52 -0.47 -11.98
N MET A 306 21.27 -0.75 -11.69
CA MET A 306 20.12 -0.11 -12.29
C MET A 306 19.54 0.96 -11.36
N ALA A 307 19.49 2.20 -11.84
CA ALA A 307 18.94 3.35 -11.13
C ALA A 307 17.64 3.82 -11.79
N PRO A 308 16.66 4.33 -11.03
CA PRO A 308 15.34 4.69 -11.57
C PRO A 308 15.35 5.92 -12.48
N THR A 309 16.37 6.76 -12.40
CA THR A 309 16.51 7.96 -13.23
C THR A 309 17.95 8.13 -13.73
N GLU A 310 18.11 8.83 -14.84
CA GLU A 310 19.43 9.13 -15.41
C GLU A 310 20.30 9.96 -14.46
N ILE A 311 19.72 10.94 -13.79
CA ILE A 311 20.41 11.77 -12.80
C ILE A 311 21.04 10.92 -11.68
N LEU A 312 20.28 9.93 -11.18
CA LEU A 312 20.80 9.00 -10.17
C LEU A 312 21.88 8.08 -10.73
N ALA A 313 21.69 7.57 -11.95
CA ALA A 313 22.70 6.76 -12.62
C ALA A 313 24.02 7.51 -12.76
N GLU A 314 23.98 8.78 -13.18
CA GLU A 314 25.15 9.66 -13.28
C GLU A 314 25.80 9.92 -11.92
N GLN A 315 25.01 10.21 -10.89
CA GLN A 315 25.52 10.39 -9.53
C GLN A 315 26.18 9.11 -9.00
N HIS A 316 25.59 7.95 -9.24
CA HIS A 316 26.19 6.66 -8.87
C HIS A 316 27.47 6.40 -9.65
N ALA A 317 27.48 6.65 -10.95
CA ALA A 317 28.66 6.49 -11.80
C ALA A 317 29.81 7.39 -11.35
N LYS A 318 29.52 8.66 -11.04
CA LYS A 318 30.54 9.62 -10.54
C LYS A 318 31.11 9.18 -9.19
N LYS A 319 30.26 8.77 -8.24
CA LYS A 319 30.69 8.30 -6.90
C LYS A 319 31.44 6.98 -6.99
N PHE A 320 30.97 6.03 -7.80
CA PHE A 320 31.64 4.74 -8.01
C PHE A 320 33.00 4.90 -8.72
N GLY A 321 33.12 5.87 -9.62
CA GLY A 321 34.33 6.14 -10.37
C GLY A 321 35.59 6.35 -9.51
N ALA A 322 35.45 6.98 -8.34
CA ALA A 322 36.54 7.15 -7.39
C ALA A 322 37.02 5.78 -6.82
N ILE A 323 36.10 4.87 -6.52
CA ILE A 323 36.39 3.51 -6.05
C ILE A 323 36.96 2.68 -7.18
N ALA A 324 36.37 2.74 -8.36
CA ALA A 324 36.78 2.01 -9.55
C ALA A 324 38.23 2.37 -9.97
N LYS A 325 38.56 3.66 -9.94
CA LYS A 325 39.93 4.14 -10.25
C LYS A 325 40.98 3.57 -9.29
N LYS A 326 40.72 3.61 -7.98
CA LYS A 326 41.62 3.05 -6.96
C LYS A 326 41.77 1.53 -7.09
N SER A 327 40.72 0.86 -7.57
CA SER A 327 40.65 -0.60 -7.66
C SER A 327 41.04 -1.16 -9.04
N GLY A 328 41.31 -0.32 -10.04
CA GLY A 328 41.58 -0.75 -11.41
C GLY A 328 40.35 -1.42 -12.10
N ILE A 329 39.15 -1.04 -11.72
CA ILE A 329 37.89 -1.55 -12.31
C ILE A 329 37.47 -0.63 -13.44
N ARG A 330 37.14 -1.22 -14.60
CA ARG A 330 36.59 -0.48 -15.74
C ARG A 330 35.07 -0.54 -15.67
N TYR A 331 34.44 0.61 -15.71
CA TYR A 331 32.99 0.74 -15.67
C TYR A 331 32.48 1.63 -16.80
N ALA A 332 31.18 1.51 -17.11
CA ALA A 332 30.50 2.36 -18.08
C ALA A 332 29.19 2.91 -17.50
N LEU A 333 28.76 4.07 -18.00
CA LEU A 333 27.46 4.64 -17.79
C LEU A 333 26.61 4.42 -19.05
N LEU A 334 25.43 3.78 -18.92
CA LEU A 334 24.51 3.50 -20.04
C LEU A 334 23.11 4.01 -19.73
N THR A 335 22.78 5.16 -20.32
CA THR A 335 21.47 5.83 -20.21
C THR A 335 20.89 6.11 -21.59
N SER A 336 19.70 6.64 -21.68
CA SER A 336 19.09 7.02 -22.97
C SER A 336 19.72 8.29 -23.58
N SER A 337 20.37 9.11 -22.76
CA SER A 337 21.08 10.34 -23.20
C SER A 337 22.45 10.06 -23.81
N VAL A 338 22.99 8.85 -23.70
CA VAL A 338 24.31 8.50 -24.29
C VAL A 338 24.24 8.52 -25.80
N CYS A 339 25.15 9.27 -26.44
CA CYS A 339 25.20 9.38 -27.91
C CYS A 339 25.47 8.01 -28.57
N GLN A 340 24.96 7.82 -29.79
CA GLN A 340 24.99 6.51 -30.47
C GLN A 340 26.43 5.97 -30.69
N SER A 341 27.40 6.84 -30.92
CA SER A 341 28.82 6.43 -31.12
C SER A 341 29.42 5.87 -29.83
N GLU A 342 29.13 6.49 -28.70
CA GLU A 342 29.57 6.04 -27.39
C GLU A 342 28.82 4.79 -26.93
N ARG A 343 27.49 4.75 -27.17
CA ARG A 343 26.65 3.57 -26.91
C ARG A 343 27.23 2.34 -27.61
N LYS A 344 27.59 2.42 -28.89
CA LYS A 344 28.21 1.30 -29.63
C LYS A 344 29.47 0.80 -28.97
N LYS A 345 30.35 1.70 -28.48
CA LYS A 345 31.59 1.34 -27.77
C LYS A 345 31.29 0.64 -26.45
N ILE A 346 30.30 1.14 -25.70
CA ILE A 346 29.90 0.55 -24.44
C ILE A 346 29.33 -0.87 -24.66
N LEU A 347 28.43 -1.05 -25.63
CA LEU A 347 27.84 -2.36 -25.97
C LEU A 347 28.93 -3.36 -26.37
N ALA A 348 29.87 -2.99 -27.23
CA ALA A 348 30.98 -3.84 -27.58
C ALA A 348 31.88 -4.19 -26.38
N GLY A 349 32.09 -3.23 -25.47
CA GLY A 349 32.89 -3.44 -24.26
C GLY A 349 32.18 -4.32 -23.22
N LEU A 350 30.84 -4.32 -23.15
CA LEU A 350 30.08 -5.23 -22.30
C LEU A 350 30.13 -6.65 -22.86
N LYS A 351 29.93 -6.81 -24.16
CA LYS A 351 29.93 -8.12 -24.84
C LYS A 351 31.28 -8.82 -24.76
N ASN A 352 32.39 -8.11 -24.81
CA ASN A 352 33.73 -8.68 -24.72
C ASN A 352 34.34 -8.66 -23.31
N GLY A 353 33.60 -8.21 -22.29
CA GLY A 353 34.03 -8.19 -20.89
C GLY A 353 35.06 -7.06 -20.58
N TYR A 354 35.26 -6.11 -21.46
CA TYR A 354 36.15 -4.96 -21.19
C TYR A 354 35.65 -4.16 -19.97
N TYR A 355 34.32 -3.92 -19.85
CA TYR A 355 33.71 -3.31 -18.69
C TYR A 355 33.27 -4.39 -17.71
N GLN A 356 33.80 -4.33 -16.47
CA GLN A 356 33.40 -5.23 -15.38
C GLN A 356 32.13 -4.73 -14.68
N CYS A 357 31.87 -3.42 -14.68
CA CYS A 357 30.69 -2.84 -14.11
C CYS A 357 29.95 -1.94 -15.10
N VAL A 358 28.65 -1.91 -15.06
CA VAL A 358 27.84 -0.94 -15.77
C VAL A 358 26.81 -0.34 -14.84
N ILE A 359 26.60 0.97 -14.94
CA ILE A 359 25.61 1.72 -14.19
C ILE A 359 24.70 2.37 -15.22
N GLY A 360 23.37 2.30 -15.01
CA GLY A 360 22.44 2.86 -15.96
C GLY A 360 20.99 2.81 -15.50
N THR A 361 20.11 3.05 -16.45
CA THR A 361 18.64 2.97 -16.26
C THR A 361 18.09 1.73 -16.97
N ASN A 362 16.81 1.74 -17.35
CA ASN A 362 16.18 0.67 -18.16
C ASN A 362 16.94 0.39 -19.48
N SER A 363 17.84 1.27 -19.89
CA SER A 363 18.73 1.03 -21.02
C SER A 363 19.60 -0.23 -20.85
N LEU A 364 19.85 -0.68 -19.61
CA LEU A 364 20.61 -1.90 -19.30
C LEU A 364 19.90 -3.19 -19.72
N VAL A 365 18.58 -3.16 -19.81
CA VAL A 365 17.73 -4.32 -20.18
C VAL A 365 17.27 -4.29 -21.62
N SER A 366 17.69 -3.31 -22.42
CA SER A 366 17.38 -3.21 -23.86
C SER A 366 17.91 -4.43 -24.61
N ASP A 367 17.20 -4.83 -25.66
CA ASP A 367 17.49 -6.08 -26.40
C ASP A 367 18.89 -6.09 -27.04
N ASP A 368 19.41 -4.92 -27.40
CA ASP A 368 20.74 -4.73 -27.99
C ASP A 368 21.91 -4.86 -27.00
N VAL A 369 21.63 -4.95 -25.70
CA VAL A 369 22.66 -5.09 -24.66
C VAL A 369 22.97 -6.58 -24.42
N GLU A 370 24.20 -6.99 -24.71
CA GLU A 370 24.71 -8.32 -24.42
C GLU A 370 25.88 -8.23 -23.43
N TYR A 371 25.90 -9.15 -22.47
CA TYR A 371 26.96 -9.26 -21.46
C TYR A 371 27.80 -10.51 -21.70
N GLN A 372 29.10 -10.47 -21.42
CA GLN A 372 29.96 -11.65 -21.51
C GLN A 372 29.68 -12.64 -20.37
N ASN A 373 29.59 -12.13 -19.14
CA ASN A 373 29.44 -12.95 -17.92
C ASN A 373 28.77 -12.18 -16.77
N LEU A 374 27.62 -11.52 -17.05
CA LEU A 374 26.86 -10.84 -16.04
C LEU A 374 26.45 -11.86 -14.95
N ALA A 375 26.75 -11.54 -13.69
CA ALA A 375 26.42 -12.40 -12.57
C ALA A 375 25.64 -11.69 -11.47
N LEU A 376 25.83 -10.38 -11.27
CA LEU A 376 25.19 -9.59 -10.23
C LEU A 376 24.36 -8.44 -10.83
N ALA A 377 23.11 -8.33 -10.39
CA ALA A 377 22.27 -7.14 -10.57
C ALA A 377 22.08 -6.41 -9.23
N VAL A 378 22.37 -5.12 -9.21
CA VAL A 378 22.05 -4.22 -8.11
C VAL A 378 20.94 -3.29 -8.58
N ILE A 379 19.82 -3.25 -7.85
CA ILE A 379 18.63 -2.47 -8.22
C ILE A 379 18.36 -1.43 -7.14
N ASP A 380 18.47 -0.16 -7.50
CA ASP A 380 18.19 0.94 -6.58
C ASP A 380 16.72 1.36 -6.67
N GLU A 381 16.06 1.57 -5.51
CA GLU A 381 14.66 1.92 -5.39
C GLU A 381 13.72 0.94 -6.14
N GLN A 382 13.82 -0.33 -5.79
CA GLN A 382 13.13 -1.45 -6.46
C GLN A 382 11.64 -1.19 -6.77
N HIS A 383 10.92 -0.49 -5.90
CA HIS A 383 9.49 -0.20 -6.07
C HIS A 383 9.14 0.70 -7.28
N ARG A 384 10.14 1.29 -7.92
CA ARG A 384 9.96 2.17 -9.11
C ARG A 384 10.19 1.47 -10.43
N PHE A 385 10.63 0.23 -10.40
CA PHE A 385 10.82 -0.59 -11.60
C PHE A 385 9.63 -1.51 -11.83
N GLY A 386 9.31 -1.73 -13.10
CA GLY A 386 8.34 -2.76 -13.47
C GLY A 386 8.87 -4.16 -13.14
N VAL A 387 7.97 -5.05 -12.79
CA VAL A 387 8.25 -6.47 -12.53
C VAL A 387 9.08 -7.10 -13.67
N ASN A 388 8.86 -6.66 -14.90
CA ASN A 388 9.52 -7.17 -16.11
C ASN A 388 11.00 -6.77 -16.23
N ASP A 389 11.43 -5.64 -15.67
CA ASP A 389 12.81 -5.11 -15.89
C ASP A 389 13.84 -5.95 -15.17
N ARG A 390 13.54 -6.42 -13.97
CA ARG A 390 14.39 -7.33 -13.22
C ARG A 390 14.48 -8.71 -13.89
N ALA A 391 13.35 -9.28 -14.30
CA ALA A 391 13.33 -10.54 -15.02
C ALA A 391 14.19 -10.51 -16.29
N LYS A 392 14.25 -9.35 -16.98
CA LYS A 392 15.12 -9.15 -18.12
C LYS A 392 16.60 -9.17 -17.76
N LEU A 393 17.02 -8.57 -16.63
CA LEU A 393 18.41 -8.66 -16.17
C LEU A 393 18.80 -10.10 -15.83
N GLU A 394 17.91 -10.84 -15.19
CA GLU A 394 18.13 -12.26 -14.89
C GLU A 394 18.25 -13.10 -16.17
N GLN A 395 17.42 -12.84 -17.19
CA GLN A 395 17.53 -13.47 -18.51
C GLN A 395 18.86 -13.17 -19.20
N LYS A 396 19.45 -11.99 -18.95
CA LYS A 396 20.77 -11.58 -19.46
C LYS A 396 21.96 -12.19 -18.68
N GLY A 397 21.68 -12.99 -17.64
CA GLY A 397 22.69 -13.75 -16.89
C GLY A 397 22.86 -13.33 -15.43
N ALA A 398 22.21 -12.27 -14.96
CA ALA A 398 22.27 -11.86 -13.56
C ALA A 398 21.54 -12.89 -12.68
N CYS A 399 22.31 -13.69 -11.97
CA CYS A 399 21.76 -14.72 -11.07
C CYS A 399 21.66 -14.22 -9.63
N ASP A 400 22.61 -13.35 -9.22
CA ASP A 400 22.62 -12.74 -7.89
C ASP A 400 21.97 -11.36 -7.97
N VAL A 401 21.07 -11.07 -7.02
CA VAL A 401 20.30 -9.83 -7.00
C VAL A 401 20.41 -9.16 -5.64
N LEU A 402 20.81 -7.88 -5.67
CA LEU A 402 20.85 -6.99 -4.52
C LEU A 402 19.87 -5.83 -4.76
N SER A 403 18.84 -5.74 -3.98
CA SER A 403 17.86 -4.66 -4.06
C SER A 403 18.10 -3.63 -2.95
N LEU A 404 18.02 -2.35 -3.29
CA LEU A 404 18.10 -1.26 -2.30
C LEU A 404 16.74 -0.62 -2.17
N THR A 405 16.34 -0.30 -0.95
CA THR A 405 15.10 0.45 -0.69
C THR A 405 15.30 1.51 0.38
N ALA A 406 14.82 2.74 0.09
CA ALA A 406 14.75 3.82 1.07
C ALA A 406 13.44 3.79 1.87
N THR A 407 12.43 3.03 1.42
CA THR A 407 11.27 2.73 2.23
C THR A 407 11.65 1.61 3.20
N PRO A 408 11.64 1.84 4.51
CA PRO A 408 11.83 0.76 5.46
C PRO A 408 10.75 -0.30 5.25
N ILE A 409 11.17 -1.56 5.10
CA ILE A 409 10.22 -2.68 5.02
C ILE A 409 9.70 -2.92 6.44
N PRO A 410 8.38 -2.85 6.68
CA PRO A 410 7.80 -3.18 7.97
C PRO A 410 8.32 -4.53 8.48
N ARG A 411 8.63 -4.62 9.77
CA ARG A 411 9.18 -5.85 10.35
C ARG A 411 8.23 -7.03 10.19
N SER A 412 6.96 -6.76 10.36
CA SER A 412 5.87 -7.71 10.15
C SER A 412 5.83 -8.24 8.72
N MET A 413 5.96 -7.35 7.74
CA MET A 413 6.00 -7.69 6.32
C MET A 413 7.28 -8.47 5.95
N ALA A 414 8.44 -8.02 6.44
CA ALA A 414 9.72 -8.67 6.21
C ALA A 414 9.71 -10.12 6.65
N LEU A 415 9.22 -10.38 7.86
CA LEU A 415 9.10 -11.72 8.43
C LEU A 415 8.07 -12.61 7.71
N THR A 416 7.21 -12.07 6.86
CA THR A 416 6.11 -12.80 6.27
C THR A 416 6.32 -13.14 4.83
N PHE A 417 6.61 -12.15 4.03
CA PHE A 417 6.70 -12.26 2.57
C PHE A 417 8.14 -12.46 2.10
N TYR A 418 9.09 -12.13 2.97
CA TYR A 418 10.52 -12.17 2.67
C TYR A 418 11.27 -13.14 3.58
N GLU A 419 10.59 -14.17 4.12
CA GLU A 419 11.20 -15.15 5.04
C GLU A 419 12.46 -15.81 4.45
N ASP A 420 12.49 -15.96 3.12
CA ASP A 420 13.62 -16.52 2.36
C ASP A 420 14.47 -15.44 1.65
N ILE A 421 14.10 -14.14 1.74
CA ILE A 421 14.93 -13.05 1.24
C ILE A 421 15.75 -12.51 2.40
N ALA A 422 17.04 -12.56 2.23
CA ALA A 422 17.95 -11.99 3.21
C ALA A 422 17.77 -10.45 3.26
N ILE A 423 17.54 -9.90 4.44
CA ILE A 423 17.38 -8.46 4.64
C ILE A 423 18.50 -7.94 5.54
N SER A 424 19.32 -7.04 4.99
CA SER A 424 20.29 -6.28 5.78
C SER A 424 19.73 -4.90 6.07
N ARG A 425 19.71 -4.51 7.34
CA ARG A 425 19.24 -3.19 7.77
C ARG A 425 20.43 -2.28 8.01
N ILE A 426 20.38 -1.10 7.38
CA ILE A 426 21.38 -0.07 7.54
C ILE A 426 20.82 1.04 8.40
N GLU A 427 21.39 1.21 9.58
CA GLU A 427 21.03 2.26 10.52
C GLU A 427 21.67 3.60 10.13
N LYS A 428 21.00 4.70 10.43
CA LYS A 428 21.61 6.03 10.31
C LYS A 428 22.78 6.16 11.28
N ARG A 429 23.79 6.93 10.92
CA ARG A 429 24.85 7.36 11.86
C ARG A 429 24.19 8.17 12.99
N GLN A 430 24.62 7.91 14.22
CA GLN A 430 24.13 8.64 15.39
C GLN A 430 24.41 10.15 15.28
N ASP A 431 25.50 10.53 14.63
CA ASP A 431 25.90 11.93 14.40
C ASP A 431 25.07 12.63 13.30
N ALA A 432 24.30 11.88 12.52
CA ALA A 432 23.45 12.40 11.44
C ALA A 432 21.97 12.48 11.87
N GLN A 433 21.69 12.88 13.10
CA GLN A 433 20.33 13.23 13.48
C GLN A 433 19.89 14.41 12.62
N THR A 434 18.98 14.12 11.68
CA THR A 434 18.32 15.18 10.92
C THR A 434 17.43 15.96 11.88
N ASN A 435 17.80 17.19 12.16
CA ASN A 435 17.03 18.15 12.97
C ASN A 435 15.88 18.72 12.13
N VAL A 436 15.01 17.84 11.61
CA VAL A 436 13.85 18.25 10.81
C VAL A 436 12.65 18.38 11.74
N LYS A 437 12.19 19.60 11.94
CA LYS A 437 10.94 19.88 12.64
C LYS A 437 9.78 19.72 11.66
N THR A 438 8.88 18.80 11.94
CA THR A 438 7.65 18.60 11.15
C THR A 438 6.51 19.37 11.83
N SER A 439 5.70 20.12 11.07
CA SER A 439 4.56 20.87 11.58
C SER A 439 3.38 20.79 10.63
N LEU A 440 2.18 20.61 11.18
CA LEU A 440 0.93 20.54 10.43
C LEU A 440 0.23 21.91 10.39
N TYR A 441 -0.11 22.36 9.19
CA TYR A 441 -0.81 23.61 8.94
C TYR A 441 -2.16 23.33 8.26
N SER A 442 -3.24 23.81 8.87
CA SER A 442 -4.57 23.81 8.24
C SER A 442 -4.81 25.06 7.39
N ASP A 443 -4.12 26.17 7.69
CA ASP A 443 -4.16 27.42 6.96
C ASP A 443 -3.06 27.44 5.89
N LEU A 444 -3.47 27.48 4.62
CA LEU A 444 -2.57 27.53 3.48
C LEU A 444 -1.76 28.83 3.42
N GLN A 445 -2.42 29.96 3.69
CA GLN A 445 -1.78 31.28 3.64
C GLN A 445 -0.62 31.32 4.63
N ALA A 446 -0.84 30.90 5.87
CA ALA A 446 0.19 30.86 6.92
C ALA A 446 1.35 29.93 6.55
N ALA A 447 1.07 28.78 5.92
CA ALA A 447 2.11 27.84 5.47
C ALA A 447 2.98 28.43 4.36
N VAL A 448 2.37 29.14 3.40
CA VAL A 448 3.08 29.80 2.28
C VAL A 448 3.90 30.97 2.76
N GLU A 449 3.35 31.81 3.64
CA GLU A 449 4.07 32.95 4.25
C GLU A 449 5.27 32.49 5.08
N PHE A 450 5.18 31.35 5.77
CA PHE A 450 6.31 30.77 6.49
C PHE A 450 7.47 30.49 5.52
N ILE A 451 7.21 29.86 4.38
CA ILE A 451 8.23 29.56 3.35
C ILE A 451 8.80 30.86 2.76
N ALA A 452 7.96 31.84 2.43
CA ALA A 452 8.40 33.13 1.90
C ALA A 452 9.35 33.84 2.88
N ASN A 453 9.05 33.80 4.17
CA ASN A 453 9.92 34.38 5.21
C ASN A 453 11.27 33.66 5.30
N LYS A 454 11.29 32.31 5.17
CA LYS A 454 12.53 31.52 5.15
C LYS A 454 13.38 31.81 3.91
N LEU A 455 12.76 32.02 2.77
CA LEU A 455 13.48 32.47 1.55
C LEU A 455 14.11 33.85 1.73
N LYS A 456 13.43 34.80 2.41
CA LYS A 456 13.99 36.13 2.79
C LYS A 456 15.21 35.99 3.71
N GLU A 457 15.25 34.96 4.57
CA GLU A 457 16.42 34.62 5.39
C GLU A 457 17.57 33.99 4.55
N GLY A 458 17.42 33.85 3.24
CA GLY A 458 18.43 33.29 2.32
C GLY A 458 18.43 31.78 2.23
N LYS A 459 17.46 31.08 2.86
CA LYS A 459 17.31 29.63 2.81
C LYS A 459 16.83 29.16 1.44
N GLN A 460 17.01 27.86 1.15
CA GLN A 460 16.42 27.22 -0.01
C GLN A 460 15.21 26.38 0.39
N ALA A 461 14.17 26.39 -0.43
CA ALA A 461 12.91 25.71 -0.14
C ALA A 461 12.40 24.84 -1.29
N PHE A 462 11.72 23.76 -0.93
CA PHE A 462 10.86 22.97 -1.81
C PHE A 462 9.40 23.27 -1.57
N ILE A 463 8.60 23.32 -2.64
CA ILE A 463 7.13 23.24 -2.56
C ILE A 463 6.66 22.06 -3.40
N VAL A 464 5.95 21.13 -2.76
CA VAL A 464 5.49 19.89 -3.39
C VAL A 464 3.99 19.96 -3.59
N CYS A 465 3.57 19.88 -4.86
CA CYS A 465 2.17 19.83 -5.27
C CYS A 465 1.76 18.41 -5.67
N PRO A 466 0.51 17.98 -5.41
CA PRO A 466 0.04 16.64 -5.78
C PRO A 466 -0.14 16.45 -7.31
N SER A 467 -0.37 17.52 -8.06
CA SER A 467 -0.61 17.48 -9.51
C SER A 467 0.04 18.67 -10.23
N ILE A 468 0.07 18.59 -11.57
CA ILE A 468 0.60 19.65 -12.43
C ILE A 468 -0.50 20.66 -12.76
N VAL A 469 -1.69 20.16 -13.13
CA VAL A 469 -2.83 20.88 -13.68
C VAL A 469 -4.03 20.67 -12.78
N ASP A 470 -4.93 21.66 -12.73
CA ASP A 470 -6.22 21.54 -12.05
C ASP A 470 -7.06 20.47 -12.75
N ALA A 471 -7.64 19.56 -11.98
CA ALA A 471 -8.61 18.58 -12.49
C ALA A 471 -10.03 19.06 -12.16
N GLU A 472 -10.93 19.03 -13.12
CA GLU A 472 -12.33 19.43 -12.93
C GLU A 472 -12.96 18.65 -11.76
N GLY A 473 -13.49 19.40 -10.78
CA GLY A 473 -14.15 18.84 -9.59
C GLY A 473 -13.24 18.36 -8.47
N ASN A 474 -11.95 18.68 -8.49
CA ASN A 474 -11.00 18.36 -7.41
C ASN A 474 -10.47 19.63 -6.75
N ASP A 475 -10.61 19.74 -5.42
CA ASP A 475 -10.04 20.82 -4.59
C ASP A 475 -8.51 20.63 -4.35
N LEU A 476 -7.77 20.07 -5.31
CA LEU A 476 -6.35 19.81 -5.17
C LEU A 476 -5.53 20.98 -5.71
N LEU A 477 -4.59 21.46 -4.91
CA LEU A 477 -3.64 22.49 -5.30
C LEU A 477 -2.62 21.92 -6.30
N SER A 478 -2.77 22.29 -7.56
CA SER A 478 -1.81 21.98 -8.63
C SER A 478 -0.64 22.97 -8.64
N ILE A 479 0.40 22.70 -9.43
CA ILE A 479 1.48 23.66 -9.66
C ILE A 479 0.90 24.94 -10.30
N GLU A 480 -0.03 24.80 -11.25
CA GLU A 480 -0.63 25.94 -11.95
C GLU A 480 -1.49 26.80 -11.03
N SER A 481 -2.37 26.19 -10.22
CA SER A 481 -3.17 26.94 -9.25
C SER A 481 -2.30 27.62 -8.18
N PHE A 482 -1.28 26.92 -7.68
CA PHE A 482 -0.37 27.47 -6.71
C PHE A 482 0.36 28.72 -7.25
N LEU A 483 0.90 28.64 -8.46
CA LEU A 483 1.60 29.77 -9.08
C LEU A 483 0.66 30.95 -9.39
N ARG A 484 -0.58 30.67 -9.80
CA ARG A 484 -1.60 31.71 -10.04
C ARG A 484 -1.95 32.44 -8.74
N ASP A 485 -2.14 31.72 -7.64
CA ASP A 485 -2.70 32.25 -6.41
C ASP A 485 -1.60 32.86 -5.49
N PHE A 486 -0.39 32.31 -5.54
CA PHE A 486 0.72 32.68 -4.65
C PHE A 486 2.01 33.09 -5.38
N GLY A 487 2.07 33.03 -6.69
CA GLY A 487 3.27 33.33 -7.47
C GLY A 487 3.88 34.69 -7.15
N ASN A 488 3.05 35.70 -6.93
CA ASN A 488 3.47 37.07 -6.60
C ASN A 488 4.32 37.15 -5.31
N LEU A 489 4.11 36.25 -4.35
CA LEU A 489 4.91 36.21 -3.10
C LEU A 489 6.36 35.75 -3.34
N PHE A 490 6.62 35.12 -4.47
CA PHE A 490 7.91 34.52 -4.81
C PHE A 490 8.62 35.16 -6.00
N GLU A 491 8.09 36.27 -6.56
CA GLU A 491 8.67 36.96 -7.72
C GLU A 491 10.11 37.40 -7.52
N ASP A 492 10.47 37.82 -6.31
CA ASP A 492 11.83 38.24 -5.96
C ASP A 492 12.84 37.11 -5.82
N PHE A 493 12.38 35.84 -5.87
CA PHE A 493 13.24 34.70 -5.65
C PHE A 493 13.44 33.89 -6.95
N PRO A 494 14.71 33.59 -7.31
CA PRO A 494 14.98 32.67 -8.42
C PRO A 494 14.28 31.33 -8.19
N THR A 495 13.26 31.05 -9.02
CA THR A 495 12.37 29.88 -8.87
C THR A 495 12.53 28.95 -10.08
N CYS A 496 12.51 27.65 -9.85
CA CYS A 496 12.39 26.63 -10.90
C CYS A 496 11.23 25.67 -10.62
N VAL A 497 10.70 25.10 -11.70
CA VAL A 497 9.57 24.15 -11.65
C VAL A 497 10.02 22.82 -12.23
N ILE A 498 9.70 21.71 -11.52
CA ILE A 498 10.04 20.36 -11.98
C ILE A 498 8.81 19.44 -11.88
N HIS A 499 8.46 18.82 -13.00
CA HIS A 499 7.36 17.87 -13.08
C HIS A 499 7.62 16.75 -14.09
N GLY A 500 6.78 15.70 -14.07
CA GLY A 500 6.95 14.50 -14.90
C GLY A 500 7.04 14.76 -16.42
N LYS A 501 6.33 15.78 -16.92
CA LYS A 501 6.24 16.08 -18.35
C LYS A 501 7.45 16.86 -18.92
N LEU A 502 8.36 17.40 -18.08
CA LEU A 502 9.57 18.08 -18.54
C LEU A 502 10.54 17.08 -19.20
N LYS A 503 11.33 17.57 -20.17
CA LYS A 503 12.43 16.80 -20.78
C LYS A 503 13.53 16.53 -19.74
N ASN A 504 14.26 15.45 -19.91
CA ASN A 504 15.31 15.04 -18.96
C ASN A 504 16.41 16.11 -18.82
N ASP A 505 16.82 16.76 -19.92
CA ASP A 505 17.84 17.81 -19.92
C ASP A 505 17.37 19.05 -19.13
N GLU A 506 16.09 19.43 -19.27
CA GLU A 506 15.51 20.55 -18.54
C GLU A 506 15.43 20.25 -17.04
N LYS A 507 15.04 19.01 -16.67
CA LYS A 507 15.05 18.54 -15.28
C LYS A 507 16.45 18.58 -14.68
N ALA A 508 17.44 18.07 -15.43
CA ALA A 508 18.84 18.03 -14.99
C ALA A 508 19.37 19.44 -14.73
N LYS A 509 19.13 20.37 -15.66
CA LYS A 509 19.54 21.77 -15.53
C LYS A 509 18.88 22.48 -14.36
N ALA A 510 17.55 22.33 -14.19
CA ALA A 510 16.82 22.92 -13.07
C ALA A 510 17.35 22.39 -11.71
N MET A 511 17.67 21.09 -11.65
CA MET A 511 18.26 20.47 -10.47
C MET A 511 19.68 20.95 -10.18
N GLU A 512 20.51 21.11 -11.21
CA GLU A 512 21.86 21.65 -11.07
C GLU A 512 21.83 23.09 -10.56
N ASP A 513 20.99 23.95 -11.16
CA ASP A 513 20.82 25.35 -10.75
C ASP A 513 20.31 25.46 -9.30
N PHE A 514 19.43 24.56 -8.86
CA PHE A 514 18.99 24.50 -7.48
C PHE A 514 20.10 24.00 -6.53
N SER A 515 20.80 22.94 -6.90
CA SER A 515 21.89 22.36 -6.08
C SER A 515 23.06 23.32 -5.91
N CYS A 516 23.36 24.12 -6.93
CA CYS A 516 24.40 25.18 -6.90
C CYS A 516 23.95 26.43 -6.15
N GLY A 517 22.67 26.55 -5.76
CA GLY A 517 22.13 27.70 -5.04
C GLY A 517 21.78 28.90 -5.92
N LYS A 518 21.80 28.77 -7.25
CA LYS A 518 21.34 29.78 -8.20
C LYS A 518 19.84 30.01 -8.09
N THR A 519 19.07 28.94 -7.92
CA THR A 519 17.65 29.00 -7.61
C THR A 519 17.42 28.77 -6.13
N LYS A 520 16.48 29.52 -5.54
CA LYS A 520 16.17 29.47 -4.11
C LYS A 520 14.90 28.69 -3.81
N LEU A 521 13.97 28.67 -4.76
CA LEU A 521 12.71 27.95 -4.64
C LEU A 521 12.60 26.92 -5.75
N LEU A 522 12.25 25.68 -5.38
CA LEU A 522 11.92 24.61 -6.32
C LEU A 522 10.49 24.15 -6.07
N ILE A 523 9.63 24.34 -7.08
CA ILE A 523 8.24 23.86 -7.05
C ILE A 523 8.16 22.57 -7.89
N ALA A 524 7.63 21.50 -7.30
CA ALA A 524 7.62 20.22 -8.00
C ALA A 524 6.42 19.35 -7.61
N THR A 525 6.18 18.32 -8.41
CA THR A 525 5.34 17.19 -8.00
C THR A 525 6.16 16.14 -7.22
N SER A 526 5.60 14.97 -6.94
CA SER A 526 6.28 13.84 -6.27
C SER A 526 7.58 13.37 -6.95
N VAL A 527 7.93 13.91 -8.13
CA VAL A 527 9.17 13.57 -8.85
C VAL A 527 10.43 13.83 -8.01
N ILE A 528 10.39 14.76 -7.05
CA ILE A 528 11.51 15.03 -6.15
C ILE A 528 11.72 13.99 -5.05
N GLU A 529 10.84 13.00 -4.90
CA GLU A 529 11.08 11.85 -4.02
C GLU A 529 12.38 11.10 -4.38
N VAL A 530 12.91 11.29 -5.60
CA VAL A 530 14.07 10.57 -6.09
C VAL A 530 15.37 11.35 -5.85
N GLY A 531 16.24 10.77 -5.06
CA GLY A 531 17.71 10.86 -4.98
C GLY A 531 18.47 12.19 -5.14
N ILE A 532 17.82 13.33 -4.92
CA ILE A 532 18.46 14.64 -5.12
C ILE A 532 19.29 15.02 -3.88
N ASP A 533 20.53 15.37 -4.08
CA ASP A 533 21.44 15.86 -3.04
C ASP A 533 21.45 17.40 -3.05
N THR A 534 20.77 18.01 -2.06
CA THR A 534 20.60 19.47 -1.98
C THR A 534 20.86 19.98 -0.56
N LYS A 535 21.13 21.29 -0.44
CA LYS A 535 21.30 21.99 0.83
C LYS A 535 20.01 22.66 1.31
N ALA A 536 18.85 22.32 0.75
CA ALA A 536 17.58 22.90 1.15
C ALA A 536 17.24 22.54 2.59
N THR A 537 16.73 23.52 3.31
CA THR A 537 16.32 23.39 4.72
C THR A 537 14.81 23.44 4.92
N GLU A 538 14.07 23.89 3.92
CA GLU A 538 12.63 24.08 4.03
C GLU A 538 11.88 23.23 3.00
N ILE A 539 10.79 22.59 3.40
CA ILE A 539 9.87 21.89 2.48
C ILE A 539 8.43 22.13 2.91
N LEU A 540 7.59 22.54 1.97
CA LEU A 540 6.14 22.62 2.09
C LEU A 540 5.50 21.55 1.21
N ILE A 541 4.68 20.69 1.78
CA ILE A 541 3.93 19.66 1.08
C ILE A 541 2.45 20.05 1.11
N LEU A 542 1.92 20.39 -0.06
CA LEU A 542 0.51 20.78 -0.24
C LEU A 542 -0.37 19.55 -0.36
N ASN A 543 -1.58 19.62 0.21
CA ASN A 543 -2.51 18.49 0.29
C ASN A 543 -1.81 17.19 0.76
N ALA A 544 -1.08 17.27 1.87
CA ALA A 544 -0.24 16.21 2.39
C ALA A 544 -1.03 14.90 2.67
N ASP A 545 -2.35 15.01 2.91
CA ASP A 545 -3.26 13.88 3.07
C ASP A 545 -3.41 13.00 1.82
N ARG A 546 -2.99 13.47 0.65
CA ARG A 546 -3.00 12.70 -0.62
C ARG A 546 -1.77 11.83 -0.80
N PHE A 547 -0.73 12.07 -0.04
CA PHE A 547 0.50 11.28 -0.09
C PHE A 547 0.45 10.12 0.91
N GLY A 548 1.11 9.02 0.58
CA GLY A 548 1.36 7.95 1.53
C GLY A 548 2.36 8.36 2.61
N LEU A 549 2.28 7.72 3.79
CA LEU A 549 3.18 8.03 4.90
C LEU A 549 4.66 7.80 4.52
N SER A 550 4.93 6.75 3.76
CA SER A 550 6.26 6.45 3.24
C SER A 550 6.77 7.52 2.27
N SER A 551 5.92 8.03 1.36
CA SER A 551 6.27 9.13 0.45
C SER A 551 6.54 10.43 1.19
N LEU A 552 5.69 10.77 2.15
CA LEU A 552 5.88 11.95 3.02
C LEU A 552 7.21 11.87 3.79
N HIS A 553 7.55 10.69 4.32
CA HIS A 553 8.82 10.48 4.99
C HIS A 553 10.02 10.65 4.04
N GLN A 554 9.94 10.14 2.82
CA GLN A 554 10.98 10.34 1.79
C GLN A 554 11.13 11.80 1.39
N LEU A 555 10.01 12.54 1.24
CA LEU A 555 10.01 13.98 0.95
C LEU A 555 10.64 14.77 2.12
N ARG A 556 10.26 14.47 3.36
CA ARG A 556 10.88 15.05 4.54
C ARG A 556 12.41 14.83 4.58
N GLY A 557 12.86 13.64 4.17
CA GLY A 557 14.28 13.31 4.06
C GLY A 557 15.04 14.06 2.95
N ARG A 558 14.40 15.00 2.23
CA ARG A 558 15.05 15.85 1.23
C ARG A 558 15.66 17.11 1.82
N VAL A 559 15.30 17.50 3.01
CA VAL A 559 15.82 18.70 3.70
C VAL A 559 16.71 18.31 4.89
N GLY A 560 17.61 19.20 5.29
CA GLY A 560 18.48 19.03 6.45
C GLY A 560 19.52 17.91 6.32
N ARG A 561 19.96 17.56 5.13
CA ARG A 561 20.91 16.44 4.88
C ARG A 561 22.33 16.69 5.38
N ASP A 562 22.70 17.93 5.54
CA ASP A 562 23.99 18.36 6.05
C ASP A 562 24.04 18.51 7.58
N GLY A 563 22.94 18.09 8.26
CA GLY A 563 22.79 18.22 9.71
C GLY A 563 22.28 19.61 10.15
N SER A 564 21.95 20.50 9.22
CA SER A 564 21.34 21.81 9.52
C SER A 564 19.91 21.63 10.04
N GLU A 565 19.46 22.61 10.85
CA GLU A 565 18.04 22.70 11.23
C GLU A 565 17.18 22.89 9.98
N ALA A 566 16.14 22.10 9.86
CA ALA A 566 15.24 22.10 8.72
C ALA A 566 13.78 22.01 9.15
N ASN A 567 12.87 22.50 8.31
CA ASN A 567 11.44 22.47 8.55
C ASN A 567 10.71 21.70 7.44
N CYS A 568 9.79 20.83 7.85
CA CYS A 568 8.87 20.13 6.98
C CYS A 568 7.44 20.57 7.34
N ILE A 569 6.84 21.36 6.46
CA ILE A 569 5.48 21.88 6.64
C ILE A 569 4.53 20.99 5.85
N LEU A 570 3.54 20.45 6.54
CA LEU A 570 2.47 19.64 5.95
C LEU A 570 1.19 20.47 5.91
N HIS A 571 0.68 20.77 4.73
CA HIS A 571 -0.61 21.41 4.60
C HIS A 571 -1.69 20.40 4.25
N SER A 572 -2.81 20.43 4.98
CA SER A 572 -4.02 19.69 4.66
C SER A 572 -5.26 20.38 5.22
N SER A 573 -6.29 20.52 4.38
CA SER A 573 -7.64 20.96 4.78
C SER A 573 -8.56 19.78 5.15
N ASN A 574 -8.11 18.55 4.94
CA ASN A 574 -8.89 17.34 5.20
C ASN A 574 -8.92 16.99 6.70
N LYS A 575 -10.11 17.04 7.31
CA LYS A 575 -10.35 16.73 8.73
C LYS A 575 -10.76 15.27 8.98
N GLY A 576 -10.66 14.38 7.99
CA GLY A 576 -10.98 12.96 8.15
C GLY A 576 -10.03 12.27 9.13
N GLU A 577 -10.53 11.42 10.03
CA GLU A 577 -9.75 10.75 11.08
C GLU A 577 -8.50 10.06 10.56
N ASN A 578 -8.61 9.28 9.48
CA ASN A 578 -7.47 8.56 8.89
C ASN A 578 -6.41 9.50 8.31
N ALA A 579 -6.80 10.64 7.74
CA ALA A 579 -5.88 11.63 7.21
C ALA A 579 -5.13 12.33 8.36
N THR A 580 -5.87 12.78 9.35
CA THR A 580 -5.33 13.45 10.56
C THR A 580 -4.37 12.53 11.30
N MET A 581 -4.75 11.29 11.61
CA MET A 581 -3.91 10.32 12.28
C MET A 581 -2.58 10.08 11.55
N ARG A 582 -2.60 9.98 10.21
CA ARG A 582 -1.41 9.78 9.39
C ARG A 582 -0.45 10.97 9.47
N LEU A 583 -0.97 12.19 9.33
CA LEU A 583 -0.15 13.40 9.36
C LEU A 583 0.42 13.66 10.76
N GLU A 584 -0.38 13.45 11.81
CA GLU A 584 0.08 13.52 13.19
C GLU A 584 1.15 12.48 13.52
N THR A 585 1.04 11.28 12.95
CA THR A 585 2.07 10.23 13.13
C THR A 585 3.41 10.69 12.55
N LEU A 586 3.39 11.33 11.36
CA LEU A 586 4.61 11.87 10.76
C LEU A 586 5.17 13.07 11.54
N GLU A 587 4.32 13.90 12.10
CA GLU A 587 4.72 15.05 12.95
C GLU A 587 5.43 14.59 14.23
N LYS A 588 4.89 13.53 14.88
CA LYS A 588 5.37 13.01 16.17
C LYS A 588 6.61 12.11 16.06
N SER A 589 6.90 11.54 14.88
CA SER A 589 7.99 10.56 14.73
C SER A 589 8.89 10.84 13.53
N ASN A 590 10.21 10.71 13.80
CA ASN A 590 11.25 10.72 12.77
C ASN A 590 11.76 9.30 12.42
N ASP A 591 11.27 8.27 13.13
CA ASP A 591 11.66 6.87 12.89
C ASP A 591 10.96 6.33 11.64
N GLY A 592 11.72 6.17 10.54
CA GLY A 592 11.20 5.63 9.29
C GLY A 592 10.64 4.21 9.42
N GLN A 593 11.17 3.39 10.34
CA GLN A 593 10.70 2.03 10.54
C GLN A 593 9.34 2.00 11.26
N TYR A 594 9.17 2.83 12.26
CA TYR A 594 7.89 3.03 12.94
C TYR A 594 6.83 3.55 11.95
N LEU A 595 7.19 4.56 11.14
CA LEU A 595 6.30 5.12 10.13
C LEU A 595 5.88 4.08 9.07
N ALA A 596 6.80 3.22 8.63
CA ALA A 596 6.47 2.14 7.70
C ALA A 596 5.54 1.08 8.32
N GLU A 597 5.72 0.75 9.60
CA GLU A 597 4.84 -0.18 10.31
C GLU A 597 3.42 0.39 10.44
N VAL A 598 3.29 1.68 10.77
CA VAL A 598 1.99 2.37 10.83
C VAL A 598 1.35 2.45 9.43
N ASP A 599 2.11 2.79 8.39
CA ASP A 599 1.62 2.82 6.99
C ASP A 599 1.09 1.44 6.56
N PHE A 600 1.81 0.37 6.92
CA PHE A 600 1.38 -1.00 6.67
C PHE A 600 0.08 -1.37 7.40
N GLN A 601 -0.04 -0.98 8.67
CA GLN A 601 -1.26 -1.22 9.45
C GLN A 601 -2.46 -0.46 8.88
N MET A 602 -2.25 0.76 8.37
CA MET A 602 -3.31 1.59 7.80
C MET A 602 -3.76 1.16 6.40
N ARG A 603 -2.83 0.70 5.56
CA ARG A 603 -3.11 0.30 4.17
C ARG A 603 -3.51 -1.17 4.03
N GLY A 604 -3.00 -2.02 4.92
CA GLY A 604 -3.11 -3.47 4.81
C GLY A 604 -2.10 -4.08 3.83
N ALA A 605 -1.92 -5.41 3.92
CA ALA A 605 -0.92 -6.14 3.12
C ALA A 605 -1.24 -6.19 1.60
N GLY A 606 -2.48 -6.03 1.21
CA GLY A 606 -2.90 -6.12 -0.19
C GLY A 606 -2.28 -5.04 -1.10
N ASP A 607 -2.08 -3.83 -0.58
CA ASP A 607 -1.47 -2.73 -1.34
C ASP A 607 0.04 -2.95 -1.56
N PHE A 608 0.72 -3.57 -0.59
CA PHE A 608 2.16 -3.81 -0.65
C PHE A 608 2.56 -4.95 -1.59
N LEU A 609 1.68 -5.93 -1.79
CA LEU A 609 1.92 -7.05 -2.70
C LEU A 609 1.68 -6.71 -4.18
N GLY A 610 1.34 -5.47 -4.49
CA GLY A 610 1.04 -5.05 -5.86
C GLY A 610 -0.28 -5.61 -6.41
N VAL A 611 -1.02 -6.36 -5.58
CA VAL A 611 -2.27 -7.04 -5.99
C VAL A 611 -3.36 -6.03 -6.37
N LYS A 612 -3.31 -4.82 -5.81
CA LYS A 612 -4.23 -3.73 -6.19
C LYS A 612 -3.82 -2.95 -7.43
N GLN A 613 -2.57 -3.00 -7.88
CA GLN A 613 -2.18 -2.33 -9.13
C GLN A 613 -2.81 -2.99 -10.36
N SER A 614 -3.12 -4.29 -10.28
CA SER A 614 -3.86 -5.02 -11.32
C SER A 614 -5.37 -5.06 -11.07
N GLY A 615 -5.88 -4.54 -9.93
CA GLY A 615 -7.31 -4.57 -9.57
C GLY A 615 -7.85 -5.97 -9.24
N ARG A 616 -6.99 -7.00 -9.14
CA ARG A 616 -7.37 -8.40 -9.04
C ARG A 616 -6.70 -9.07 -7.84
N SER A 617 -7.44 -9.28 -6.76
CA SER A 617 -6.99 -10.10 -5.63
C SER A 617 -7.20 -11.59 -5.96
N LEU A 618 -6.23 -12.46 -5.60
CA LEU A 618 -6.36 -13.91 -5.73
C LEU A 618 -7.52 -14.44 -4.88
N THR A 619 -7.76 -13.79 -3.76
CA THR A 619 -8.84 -14.14 -2.85
C THR A 619 -9.55 -12.88 -2.39
N PRO A 620 -10.90 -12.91 -2.24
CA PRO A 620 -11.69 -11.74 -1.81
C PRO A 620 -11.34 -11.24 -0.40
N ILE A 621 -10.80 -12.14 0.43
CA ILE A 621 -10.51 -11.89 1.85
C ILE A 621 -9.18 -11.16 2.03
N PHE A 622 -8.29 -11.26 1.04
CA PHE A 622 -6.96 -10.64 1.06
C PHE A 622 -6.98 -9.10 1.15
N SER A 623 -8.13 -8.48 0.88
CA SER A 623 -8.32 -7.03 1.02
C SER A 623 -8.54 -6.57 2.48
N LEU A 624 -8.69 -7.50 3.43
CA LEU A 624 -8.85 -7.17 4.86
C LEU A 624 -7.54 -6.63 5.46
N GLN A 625 -7.67 -5.79 6.48
CA GLN A 625 -6.51 -5.28 7.22
C GLN A 625 -5.78 -6.44 7.92
N ILE A 626 -4.55 -6.70 7.50
CA ILE A 626 -3.70 -7.73 8.09
C ILE A 626 -2.87 -7.10 9.21
N ASN A 627 -3.10 -7.54 10.43
CA ASN A 627 -2.33 -7.15 11.60
C ASN A 627 -1.30 -8.24 12.00
N ALA A 628 -0.43 -7.92 12.95
CA ALA A 628 0.62 -8.85 13.41
C ALA A 628 0.07 -10.19 13.95
N LYS A 629 -1.15 -10.19 14.54
CA LYS A 629 -1.80 -11.38 15.05
C LYS A 629 -2.30 -12.30 13.93
N ILE A 630 -2.98 -11.72 12.94
CA ILE A 630 -3.44 -12.46 11.73
C ILE A 630 -2.24 -13.11 11.05
N LEU A 631 -1.14 -12.38 10.97
CA LEU A 631 0.09 -12.82 10.38
C LEU A 631 0.73 -13.99 11.12
N ALA A 632 0.84 -13.90 12.45
CA ALA A 632 1.37 -14.99 13.28
C ALA A 632 0.52 -16.26 13.14
N ASN A 633 -0.81 -16.10 13.20
CA ASN A 633 -1.75 -17.21 13.02
C ASN A 633 -1.64 -17.83 11.61
N ALA A 634 -1.45 -17.03 10.58
CA ALA A 634 -1.29 -17.51 9.21
C ALA A 634 -0.03 -18.37 9.05
N LYS A 635 1.09 -17.98 9.64
CA LYS A 635 2.33 -18.77 9.64
C LYS A 635 2.17 -20.10 10.35
N GLU A 636 1.60 -20.07 11.56
CA GLU A 636 1.33 -21.28 12.32
C GLU A 636 0.41 -22.23 11.53
N TYR A 637 -0.66 -21.70 10.96
CA TYR A 637 -1.61 -22.47 10.16
C TYR A 637 -0.94 -23.05 8.91
N ALA A 638 -0.13 -22.27 8.18
CA ALA A 638 0.61 -22.72 7.01
C ALA A 638 1.56 -23.89 7.35
N GLN A 639 2.34 -23.74 8.42
CA GLN A 639 3.28 -24.78 8.86
C GLN A 639 2.57 -26.06 9.27
N LYS A 640 1.47 -25.94 10.01
CA LYS A 640 0.76 -27.09 10.60
C LYS A 640 -0.14 -27.82 9.61
N HIS A 641 -0.74 -27.13 8.65
CA HIS A 641 -1.80 -27.68 7.81
C HIS A 641 -1.52 -27.64 6.31
N LEU A 642 -0.64 -26.76 5.81
CA LEU A 642 -0.45 -26.54 4.37
C LEU A 642 0.94 -27.01 3.88
N SER A 643 1.88 -27.29 4.75
CA SER A 643 3.27 -27.63 4.38
C SER A 643 3.38 -28.87 3.50
N ALA A 644 2.54 -29.87 3.71
CA ALA A 644 2.52 -31.13 2.97
C ALA A 644 1.76 -31.08 1.63
N LEU A 645 0.94 -30.02 1.40
CA LEU A 645 0.12 -29.91 0.20
C LEU A 645 0.95 -29.60 -1.03
N SER A 646 0.55 -30.16 -2.18
CA SER A 646 1.07 -29.81 -3.49
C SER A 646 0.62 -28.43 -3.93
N LEU A 647 1.30 -27.83 -4.93
CA LEU A 647 0.90 -26.54 -5.49
C LEU A 647 -0.52 -26.59 -6.08
N SER A 648 -0.90 -27.69 -6.74
CA SER A 648 -2.24 -27.86 -7.30
C SER A 648 -3.34 -27.91 -6.23
N GLU A 649 -3.08 -28.54 -5.09
CA GLU A 649 -4.02 -28.57 -3.96
C GLU A 649 -4.16 -27.17 -3.31
N LEU A 650 -3.04 -26.45 -3.15
CA LEU A 650 -3.05 -25.09 -2.64
C LEU A 650 -3.82 -24.14 -3.56
N LEU A 651 -3.62 -24.25 -4.88
CA LEU A 651 -4.36 -23.46 -5.87
C LEU A 651 -5.85 -23.78 -5.85
N ALA A 652 -6.23 -25.05 -5.65
CA ALA A 652 -7.64 -25.44 -5.49
C ALA A 652 -8.30 -24.80 -4.25
N LEU A 653 -7.53 -24.54 -3.17
CA LEU A 653 -8.01 -23.88 -1.96
C LEU A 653 -8.30 -22.39 -2.16
N THR A 654 -7.74 -21.73 -3.16
CA THR A 654 -8.01 -20.31 -3.45
C THR A 654 -9.45 -20.06 -3.90
N ARG A 655 -10.11 -21.09 -4.45
CA ARG A 655 -11.52 -21.08 -4.85
C ARG A 655 -11.88 -20.00 -5.86
N THR A 656 -10.90 -19.53 -6.58
CA THR A 656 -11.05 -18.50 -7.60
C THR A 656 -11.02 -19.09 -9.01
N SER A 657 -11.39 -18.31 -10.01
CA SER A 657 -11.40 -18.78 -11.41
C SER A 657 -9.98 -19.07 -11.89
N LYS A 658 -9.86 -20.03 -12.84
CA LYS A 658 -8.57 -20.39 -13.45
C LYS A 658 -7.86 -19.17 -14.05
N ALA A 659 -8.61 -18.25 -14.68
CA ALA A 659 -8.05 -17.02 -15.24
C ALA A 659 -7.40 -16.13 -14.18
N LYS A 660 -8.06 -15.95 -13.02
CA LYS A 660 -7.50 -15.18 -11.89
C LYS A 660 -6.27 -15.89 -11.30
N ILE A 661 -6.25 -17.23 -11.28
CA ILE A 661 -5.09 -18.02 -10.85
C ILE A 661 -3.92 -17.82 -11.81
N ASP A 662 -4.17 -17.94 -13.12
CA ASP A 662 -3.14 -17.80 -14.15
C ASP A 662 -2.56 -16.39 -14.16
N ASP A 663 -3.40 -15.35 -14.04
CA ASP A 663 -2.98 -13.95 -13.88
C ASP A 663 -2.11 -13.79 -12.62
N PHE A 664 -2.53 -14.34 -11.48
CA PHE A 664 -1.78 -14.28 -10.23
C PHE A 664 -0.43 -15.04 -10.32
N ILE A 665 -0.40 -16.22 -10.94
CA ILE A 665 0.84 -16.96 -11.15
C ILE A 665 1.78 -16.18 -12.06
N ASN A 666 1.26 -15.50 -13.10
CA ASN A 666 2.05 -14.66 -13.98
C ASN A 666 2.58 -13.43 -13.23
N ASP A 667 1.75 -12.77 -12.42
CA ASP A 667 2.17 -11.67 -11.57
C ASP A 667 3.18 -12.13 -10.51
N LEU A 668 2.97 -13.31 -9.91
CA LEU A 668 3.90 -13.92 -8.97
C LEU A 668 5.20 -14.39 -9.62
N ASN A 669 5.15 -14.97 -10.80
CA ASN A 669 6.36 -15.32 -11.55
C ASN A 669 7.13 -14.04 -11.90
N GLY A 670 6.43 -12.95 -12.19
CA GLY A 670 6.99 -11.62 -12.23
C GLY A 670 7.59 -11.18 -10.88
N VAL A 671 6.95 -11.46 -9.75
CA VAL A 671 7.41 -11.13 -8.39
C VAL A 671 8.41 -12.16 -7.85
N THR A 672 8.29 -13.46 -8.13
CA THR A 672 9.21 -14.53 -7.67
C THR A 672 10.49 -14.60 -8.49
N LEU A 673 10.41 -14.26 -9.76
CA LEU A 673 11.61 -13.96 -10.54
C LEU A 673 12.22 -12.62 -10.08
N ASN A 674 11.51 -11.86 -9.28
CA ASN A 674 11.77 -10.48 -8.86
C ASN A 674 12.02 -10.32 -7.35
N SER A 675 11.91 -11.35 -6.52
CA SER A 675 12.21 -11.32 -5.08
C SER A 675 13.55 -11.96 -4.73
#